data_6f53b7fba3e72b4937edbe51b3fb134d
#
_entry.id   6f53b7fba3e72b4937edbe51b3fb134d
#
_cell.length_a   1.000
_cell.length_b   1.000
_cell.length_c   1.000
_cell.angle_alpha   90.00
_cell.angle_beta   90.00
_cell.angle_gamma   90.00
#
_symmetry.space_group_name_H-M   'P 1'
#
loop_
_entity.id
_entity.type
_entity.pdbx_description
1 polymer ?
#
loop_
_entity_poly.entity_id
_entity_poly.type
_entity_poly.pdbx_seq_one_letter_code
_entity_poly.pdbx_strand_id
1 'polypeptide(L)'
;MKKPDSVQSSSKLARTSLAALEKAVEKLGGTPRAGQELMAQTVAEIADEGGHLLVQAGTGTGKSLGYLIPAMVYAVQNEQVAVVSTATLALQRQIVTKDAPLAAEVVEQVTGKQPTVALLKGWQNYLCVHKVNGGYPSDDDLFAAAGLNVRRKRKGEETLGDQVLRLNEWANVTQSGDRDDLVPGVSDRAWAQVSLDRTACLGKTCPVYEQCFAYAAREQAAQADIVVTNHTMLGVAAAGNTGLIPPHQLLVVDEAHELASRVRSQGAITLSATSINQAAKAARRCQVIATELETAAKTLQEALENLPQGRLAALTPSLQDALILLDSAVRQALEDLKDGKKPGEAPSPELVLAKSELTKINEALSRLLSNSIASAKDVLWCEQTTSSKDPVRLRLAPIEVAATMANTLIEDHSVIMTSATLTLGGSFNAMANEVGLSFAGGWDQLDVGSPFNYSKQGILYVAAHLPKPTQGISPAALEEMCQLAQAANGGMLGLFSSRQAAQEAAKYLREHTDLPVLLQGEEQLPTLVEEFKADENACLLGTLSLWQGVDVPGQTCRLVVIDRIPFPRPDDPLAQARIQAVQDGGGNGFMQVSANHAALLLAQAAGRLIRSSSDRGVVAVLDSRLRTARYGSYLIKSMPDFWRTTDSKLVHAALERLAV
;
A
#
# COMPACT_ATOMS: atom_id res chain seq x y z
N MET A 1 22.70 -24.57 6.56
CA MET A 1 23.85 -23.70 6.21
C MET A 1 24.79 -24.48 5.31
N LYS A 2 24.65 -24.35 3.99
CA LYS A 2 25.71 -24.75 3.06
C LYS A 2 26.68 -23.58 2.98
N LYS A 3 27.96 -23.83 3.24
CA LYS A 3 29.05 -22.88 3.02
C LYS A 3 29.13 -22.55 1.52
N PRO A 4 29.47 -21.31 1.14
CA PRO A 4 29.78 -20.99 -0.26
C PRO A 4 31.21 -21.47 -0.55
N ASP A 5 31.35 -22.71 -0.97
CA ASP A 5 32.57 -23.23 -1.57
C ASP A 5 32.20 -23.89 -2.89
N SER A 6 32.17 -23.07 -3.92
CA SER A 6 32.59 -23.35 -5.30
C SER A 6 32.26 -22.12 -6.12
N VAL A 7 33.23 -21.53 -6.77
CA VAL A 7 33.07 -20.67 -7.93
C VAL A 7 32.46 -21.53 -9.03
N GLN A 8 31.15 -21.80 -8.95
CA GLN A 8 30.37 -22.25 -10.09
C GLN A 8 30.36 -21.11 -11.09
N SER A 9 30.66 -21.38 -12.33
CA SER A 9 30.65 -20.39 -13.41
C SER A 9 29.30 -19.70 -13.42
N SER A 10 29.26 -18.45 -13.01
CA SER A 10 28.03 -17.62 -13.04
C SER A 10 27.39 -17.72 -14.42
N SER A 11 26.06 -17.77 -14.49
CA SER A 11 25.31 -17.86 -15.75
C SER A 11 25.69 -16.70 -16.69
N LYS A 12 25.47 -16.85 -17.99
CA LYS A 12 25.71 -15.77 -18.94
C LYS A 12 24.92 -14.52 -18.56
N LEU A 13 23.68 -14.71 -18.12
CA LEU A 13 22.79 -13.65 -17.69
C LEU A 13 23.37 -12.92 -16.46
N ALA A 14 23.88 -13.64 -15.47
CA ALA A 14 24.51 -13.05 -14.28
C ALA A 14 25.73 -12.20 -14.64
N ARG A 15 26.63 -12.71 -15.51
CA ARG A 15 27.79 -11.92 -15.96
C ARG A 15 27.40 -10.66 -16.70
N THR A 16 26.41 -10.74 -17.59
CA THR A 16 25.91 -9.57 -18.33
C THR A 16 25.27 -8.55 -17.37
N SER A 17 24.52 -9.02 -16.38
CA SER A 17 23.87 -8.17 -15.37
C SER A 17 24.89 -7.44 -14.51
N LEU A 18 25.95 -8.13 -14.08
CA LEU A 18 27.03 -7.50 -13.29
C LEU A 18 27.80 -6.46 -14.10
N ALA A 19 28.11 -6.73 -15.37
CA ALA A 19 28.76 -5.75 -16.25
C ALA A 19 27.90 -4.49 -16.49
N ALA A 20 26.57 -4.66 -16.62
CA ALA A 20 25.64 -3.54 -16.73
C ALA A 20 25.51 -2.76 -15.39
N LEU A 21 25.53 -3.47 -14.26
CA LEU A 21 25.49 -2.84 -12.93
C LEU A 21 26.73 -2.00 -12.66
N GLU A 22 27.91 -2.51 -13.00
CA GLU A 22 29.18 -1.76 -12.89
C GLU A 22 29.11 -0.43 -13.63
N LYS A 23 28.65 -0.44 -14.89
CA LYS A 23 28.44 0.80 -15.67
C LYS A 23 27.42 1.76 -15.05
N ALA A 24 26.34 1.23 -14.46
CA ALA A 24 25.34 2.05 -13.76
C ALA A 24 25.95 2.75 -12.54
N VAL A 25 26.74 2.03 -11.76
CA VAL A 25 27.44 2.56 -10.58
C VAL A 25 28.47 3.63 -10.97
N GLU A 26 29.27 3.39 -12.02
CA GLU A 26 30.20 4.39 -12.56
C GLU A 26 29.49 5.66 -13.00
N LYS A 27 28.37 5.51 -13.72
CA LYS A 27 27.58 6.65 -14.24
C LYS A 27 26.98 7.49 -13.14
N LEU A 28 26.62 6.87 -12.00
CA LEU A 28 26.14 7.56 -10.80
C LEU A 28 27.27 8.18 -9.97
N GLY A 29 28.55 8.01 -10.37
CA GLY A 29 29.69 8.44 -9.56
C GLY A 29 29.79 7.72 -8.21
N GLY A 30 29.20 6.54 -8.12
CA GLY A 30 29.15 5.72 -6.91
C GLY A 30 30.33 4.79 -6.77
N THR A 31 30.31 4.02 -5.68
CA THR A 31 31.26 2.91 -5.44
C THR A 31 30.51 1.58 -5.47
N PRO A 32 31.10 0.51 -6.02
CA PRO A 32 30.54 -0.83 -5.99
C PRO A 32 30.18 -1.26 -4.56
N ARG A 33 29.04 -1.94 -4.41
CA ARG A 33 28.55 -2.44 -3.14
C ARG A 33 28.34 -3.96 -3.26
N ALA A 34 29.12 -4.72 -2.52
CA ALA A 34 29.09 -6.18 -2.57
C ALA A 34 27.68 -6.78 -2.37
N GLY A 35 26.85 -6.16 -1.52
CA GLY A 35 25.45 -6.58 -1.33
C GLY A 35 24.58 -6.34 -2.56
N GLN A 36 24.80 -5.26 -3.31
CA GLN A 36 24.08 -4.96 -4.56
C GLN A 36 24.51 -5.91 -5.68
N GLU A 37 25.81 -6.19 -5.80
CA GLU A 37 26.35 -7.14 -6.77
C GLU A 37 25.83 -8.55 -6.50
N LEU A 38 25.86 -9.01 -5.24
CA LEU A 38 25.32 -10.30 -4.82
C LEU A 38 23.83 -10.42 -5.13
N MET A 39 23.05 -9.36 -4.86
CA MET A 39 21.63 -9.31 -5.21
C MET A 39 21.43 -9.45 -6.72
N ALA A 40 22.14 -8.66 -7.53
CA ALA A 40 21.99 -8.67 -8.97
C ALA A 40 22.40 -10.02 -9.58
N GLN A 41 23.46 -10.64 -9.07
CA GLN A 41 23.88 -11.97 -9.47
C GLN A 41 22.81 -13.01 -9.15
N THR A 42 22.33 -13.07 -7.91
CA THR A 42 21.35 -14.09 -7.48
C THR A 42 20.02 -13.92 -8.18
N VAL A 43 19.55 -12.66 -8.35
CA VAL A 43 18.33 -12.37 -9.13
C VAL A 43 18.47 -12.86 -10.57
N ALA A 44 19.64 -12.65 -11.21
CA ALA A 44 19.90 -13.13 -12.56
C ALA A 44 19.90 -14.66 -12.64
N GLU A 45 20.51 -15.34 -11.69
CA GLU A 45 20.57 -16.81 -11.62
C GLU A 45 19.15 -17.41 -11.48
N ILE A 46 18.34 -16.88 -10.56
CA ILE A 46 16.94 -17.34 -10.37
C ILE A 46 16.06 -17.01 -11.57
N ALA A 47 16.26 -15.85 -12.22
CA ALA A 47 15.52 -15.52 -13.44
C ALA A 47 15.84 -16.48 -14.61
N ASP A 48 17.10 -16.93 -14.70
CA ASP A 48 17.58 -17.83 -15.76
C ASP A 48 17.18 -19.30 -15.52
N GLU A 49 17.30 -19.77 -14.27
CA GLU A 49 17.05 -21.17 -13.89
C GLU A 49 15.57 -21.46 -13.57
N GLY A 50 14.80 -20.44 -13.29
CA GLY A 50 13.46 -20.55 -12.72
C GLY A 50 13.49 -20.67 -11.18
N GLY A 51 12.40 -20.32 -10.53
CA GLY A 51 12.26 -20.45 -9.07
C GLY A 51 11.82 -19.18 -8.35
N HIS A 52 11.91 -19.22 -7.04
CA HIS A 52 11.40 -18.13 -6.20
C HIS A 52 12.46 -17.70 -5.20
N LEU A 53 12.61 -16.38 -5.01
CA LEU A 53 13.63 -15.79 -4.14
C LEU A 53 13.05 -14.71 -3.23
N LEU A 54 13.35 -14.79 -1.93
CA LEU A 54 13.19 -13.69 -0.98
C LEU A 54 14.54 -12.99 -0.76
N VAL A 55 14.63 -11.69 -1.09
CA VAL A 55 15.84 -10.89 -0.89
C VAL A 55 15.58 -9.80 0.13
N GLN A 56 16.23 -9.89 1.27
CA GLN A 56 16.33 -8.75 2.19
C GLN A 56 17.51 -7.88 1.78
N ALA A 57 17.23 -6.64 1.43
CA ALA A 57 18.22 -5.64 1.07
C ALA A 57 17.96 -4.35 1.87
N GLY A 58 18.82 -4.07 2.85
CA GLY A 58 18.71 -2.90 3.71
C GLY A 58 18.69 -1.57 2.94
N THR A 59 18.24 -0.51 3.59
CA THR A 59 18.26 0.84 3.00
C THR A 59 19.68 1.21 2.54
N GLY A 60 19.78 1.95 1.44
CA GLY A 60 21.07 2.35 0.88
C GLY A 60 21.83 1.27 0.09
N THR A 61 21.33 0.04 -0.02
CA THR A 61 21.98 -1.02 -0.81
C THR A 61 21.95 -0.76 -2.32
N GLY A 62 21.02 0.06 -2.81
CA GLY A 62 20.78 0.27 -4.25
C GLY A 62 19.88 -0.82 -4.85
N LYS A 63 18.91 -1.26 -4.06
CA LYS A 63 17.95 -2.35 -4.33
C LYS A 63 17.34 -2.28 -5.72
N SER A 64 16.85 -1.09 -6.15
CA SER A 64 16.15 -0.94 -7.43
C SER A 64 17.01 -1.39 -8.62
N LEU A 65 18.25 -0.93 -8.74
CA LEU A 65 19.16 -1.36 -9.81
C LEU A 65 19.56 -2.83 -9.66
N GLY A 66 19.65 -3.33 -8.42
CA GLY A 66 19.97 -4.73 -8.10
C GLY A 66 18.97 -5.75 -8.64
N TYR A 67 17.71 -5.35 -8.87
CA TYR A 67 16.71 -6.22 -9.51
C TYR A 67 16.32 -5.76 -10.92
N LEU A 68 16.29 -4.46 -11.22
CA LEU A 68 15.89 -3.94 -12.53
C LEU A 68 16.85 -4.37 -13.63
N ILE A 69 18.16 -4.25 -13.39
CA ILE A 69 19.18 -4.60 -14.40
C ILE A 69 19.09 -6.08 -14.76
N PRO A 70 19.10 -7.06 -13.81
CA PRO A 70 18.91 -8.46 -14.16
C PRO A 70 17.57 -8.74 -14.86
N ALA A 71 16.47 -8.11 -14.41
CA ALA A 71 15.17 -8.27 -15.06
C ALA A 71 15.18 -7.77 -16.51
N MET A 72 15.84 -6.65 -16.80
CA MET A 72 15.99 -6.10 -18.16
C MET A 72 16.90 -6.98 -19.03
N VAL A 73 18.03 -7.46 -18.49
CA VAL A 73 18.91 -8.38 -19.20
C VAL A 73 18.18 -9.68 -19.53
N TYR A 74 17.40 -10.22 -18.57
CA TYR A 74 16.56 -11.39 -18.78
C TYR A 74 15.55 -11.17 -19.90
N ALA A 75 14.81 -10.06 -19.84
CA ALA A 75 13.78 -9.76 -20.83
C ALA A 75 14.35 -9.64 -22.25
N VAL A 76 15.48 -8.94 -22.39
CA VAL A 76 16.13 -8.72 -23.70
C VAL A 76 16.78 -9.99 -24.26
N GLN A 77 17.45 -10.82 -23.42
CA GLN A 77 18.15 -12.01 -23.88
C GLN A 77 17.24 -13.19 -24.19
N ASN A 78 16.13 -13.31 -23.45
CA ASN A 78 15.19 -14.43 -23.57
C ASN A 78 13.94 -14.07 -24.38
N GLU A 79 13.79 -12.80 -24.80
CA GLU A 79 12.59 -12.27 -25.47
C GLU A 79 11.31 -12.54 -24.65
N GLN A 80 11.42 -12.33 -23.33
CA GLN A 80 10.36 -12.59 -22.37
C GLN A 80 10.00 -11.30 -21.63
N VAL A 81 8.76 -11.20 -21.17
CA VAL A 81 8.29 -10.04 -20.40
C VAL A 81 8.59 -10.21 -18.91
N ALA A 82 9.11 -9.16 -18.28
CA ALA A 82 9.21 -9.09 -16.82
C ALA A 82 8.28 -8.02 -16.27
N VAL A 83 7.61 -8.34 -15.17
CA VAL A 83 6.74 -7.41 -14.43
C VAL A 83 7.41 -6.99 -13.14
N VAL A 84 7.45 -5.69 -12.88
CA VAL A 84 7.97 -5.11 -11.63
C VAL A 84 6.84 -4.41 -10.90
N SER A 85 6.51 -4.91 -9.71
CA SER A 85 5.45 -4.36 -8.88
C SER A 85 6.01 -3.64 -7.65
N THR A 86 5.48 -2.46 -7.34
CA THR A 86 5.88 -1.65 -6.18
C THR A 86 4.72 -1.39 -5.22
N ALA A 87 5.03 -1.09 -3.96
CA ALA A 87 4.01 -0.84 -2.94
C ALA A 87 3.32 0.53 -3.07
N THR A 88 4.04 1.56 -3.54
CA THR A 88 3.57 2.95 -3.56
C THR A 88 3.74 3.61 -4.92
N LEU A 89 2.88 4.60 -5.20
CA LEU A 89 2.95 5.39 -6.43
C LEU A 89 4.26 6.20 -6.51
N ALA A 90 4.79 6.65 -5.37
CA ALA A 90 6.06 7.38 -5.32
C ALA A 90 7.24 6.50 -5.78
N LEU A 91 7.32 5.25 -5.30
CA LEU A 91 8.33 4.27 -5.74
C LEU A 91 8.15 3.93 -7.22
N GLN A 92 6.90 3.73 -7.66
CA GLN A 92 6.58 3.47 -9.06
C GLN A 92 7.09 4.62 -9.96
N ARG A 93 6.80 5.87 -9.57
CA ARG A 93 7.29 7.06 -10.28
C ARG A 93 8.82 7.13 -10.30
N GLN A 94 9.48 6.89 -9.16
CA GLN A 94 10.95 6.86 -9.09
C GLN A 94 11.53 5.84 -10.07
N ILE A 95 11.00 4.60 -10.08
CA ILE A 95 11.46 3.57 -11.02
C ILE A 95 11.33 4.06 -12.46
N VAL A 96 10.15 4.52 -12.85
CA VAL A 96 9.88 4.89 -14.25
C VAL A 96 10.67 6.12 -14.70
N THR A 97 10.86 7.12 -13.81
CA THR A 97 11.48 8.39 -14.21
C THR A 97 12.99 8.47 -13.99
N LYS A 98 13.55 7.60 -13.14
CA LYS A 98 14.97 7.66 -12.76
C LYS A 98 15.70 6.33 -12.95
N ASP A 99 15.22 5.27 -12.30
CA ASP A 99 15.97 4.02 -12.20
C ASP A 99 15.91 3.21 -13.51
N ALA A 100 14.74 3.12 -14.14
CA ALA A 100 14.56 2.36 -15.37
C ALA A 100 15.24 2.99 -16.59
N PRO A 101 15.22 4.30 -16.83
CA PRO A 101 15.99 4.91 -17.91
C PRO A 101 17.50 4.63 -17.82
N LEU A 102 18.07 4.76 -16.61
CA LEU A 102 19.47 4.45 -16.36
C LEU A 102 19.77 2.98 -16.60
N ALA A 103 18.94 2.09 -16.07
CA ALA A 103 19.09 0.64 -16.23
C ALA A 103 19.00 0.23 -17.72
N ALA A 104 18.02 0.78 -18.45
CA ALA A 104 17.84 0.50 -19.88
C ALA A 104 19.06 0.93 -20.72
N GLU A 105 19.61 2.12 -20.45
CA GLU A 105 20.79 2.63 -21.15
C GLU A 105 22.02 1.74 -20.94
N VAL A 106 22.30 1.33 -19.69
CA VAL A 106 23.46 0.48 -19.41
C VAL A 106 23.28 -0.95 -19.94
N VAL A 107 22.05 -1.46 -19.94
CA VAL A 107 21.71 -2.77 -20.52
C VAL A 107 21.91 -2.71 -22.04
N GLU A 108 21.49 -1.65 -22.73
CA GLU A 108 21.75 -1.45 -24.16
C GLU A 108 23.27 -1.47 -24.47
N GLN A 109 24.08 -0.77 -23.68
CA GLN A 109 25.52 -0.74 -23.85
C GLN A 109 26.21 -2.10 -23.73
N VAL A 110 25.61 -3.06 -23.00
CA VAL A 110 26.20 -4.38 -22.77
C VAL A 110 25.58 -5.42 -23.71
N THR A 111 24.29 -5.32 -24.02
CA THR A 111 23.55 -6.31 -24.82
C THR A 111 23.39 -5.92 -26.29
N GLY A 112 23.52 -4.62 -26.62
CA GLY A 112 23.25 -4.07 -27.94
C GLY A 112 21.76 -3.86 -28.25
N LYS A 113 20.85 -4.13 -27.30
CA LYS A 113 19.39 -3.94 -27.45
C LYS A 113 18.86 -3.14 -26.25
N GLN A 114 18.16 -2.04 -26.52
CA GLN A 114 17.55 -1.22 -25.50
C GLN A 114 16.23 -1.86 -25.01
N PRO A 115 16.08 -2.16 -23.70
CA PRO A 115 14.82 -2.63 -23.16
C PRO A 115 13.75 -1.54 -23.21
N THR A 116 12.54 -1.92 -23.60
CA THR A 116 11.36 -1.04 -23.54
C THR A 116 10.66 -1.17 -22.19
N VAL A 117 10.24 -0.04 -21.62
CA VAL A 117 9.61 0.02 -20.30
C VAL A 117 8.25 0.70 -20.40
N ALA A 118 7.20 0.08 -19.88
CA ALA A 118 5.87 0.66 -19.82
C ALA A 118 5.33 0.72 -18.38
N LEU A 119 4.55 1.77 -18.10
CA LEU A 119 3.85 1.97 -16.85
C LEU A 119 2.40 1.49 -16.98
N LEU A 120 1.97 0.60 -16.08
CA LEU A 120 0.61 0.09 -16.04
C LEU A 120 -0.06 0.33 -14.69
N LYS A 121 -1.12 1.12 -14.67
CA LYS A 121 -1.95 1.41 -13.50
C LYS A 121 -3.39 0.93 -13.68
N GLY A 122 -4.15 0.90 -12.59
CA GLY A 122 -5.60 0.64 -12.62
C GLY A 122 -6.35 1.72 -13.43
N TRP A 123 -7.48 1.35 -14.03
CA TRP A 123 -8.31 2.23 -14.88
C TRP A 123 -8.64 3.57 -14.23
N GLN A 124 -8.97 3.55 -12.96
CA GLN A 124 -9.32 4.74 -12.17
C GLN A 124 -8.16 5.71 -11.93
N ASN A 125 -6.93 5.37 -12.34
CA ASN A 125 -5.80 6.30 -12.31
C ASN A 125 -5.65 7.10 -13.60
N TYR A 126 -6.45 6.79 -14.62
CA TYR A 126 -6.43 7.51 -15.90
C TYR A 126 -7.70 8.34 -16.10
N LEU A 127 -7.53 9.53 -16.67
CA LEU A 127 -8.62 10.38 -17.12
C LEU A 127 -9.40 9.69 -18.24
N CYS A 128 -10.73 9.71 -18.15
CA CYS A 128 -11.62 9.25 -19.20
C CYS A 128 -12.08 10.42 -20.07
N VAL A 129 -11.54 10.53 -21.27
CA VAL A 129 -11.89 11.61 -22.24
C VAL A 129 -13.40 11.63 -22.52
N HIS A 130 -14.03 10.47 -22.67
CA HIS A 130 -15.48 10.39 -22.91
C HIS A 130 -16.30 10.96 -21.76
N LYS A 131 -15.89 10.71 -20.51
CA LYS A 131 -16.56 11.24 -19.31
C LYS A 131 -16.38 12.76 -19.17
N VAL A 132 -15.18 13.27 -19.44
CA VAL A 132 -14.88 14.71 -19.46
C VAL A 132 -15.74 15.43 -20.49
N ASN A 133 -15.95 14.82 -21.66
CA ASN A 133 -16.77 15.38 -22.75
C ASN A 133 -18.29 15.21 -22.54
N GLY A 134 -18.72 14.84 -21.31
CA GLY A 134 -20.16 14.71 -20.99
C GLY A 134 -20.79 13.42 -21.49
N GLY A 135 -20.00 12.41 -21.90
CA GLY A 135 -20.50 11.13 -22.38
C GLY A 135 -21.07 10.21 -21.29
N TYR A 136 -20.93 10.57 -20.03
CA TYR A 136 -21.52 9.87 -18.89
C TYR A 136 -22.46 10.80 -18.11
N PRO A 137 -23.49 10.26 -17.45
CA PRO A 137 -24.38 11.08 -16.63
C PRO A 137 -23.61 11.76 -15.50
N SER A 138 -23.87 13.06 -15.31
CA SER A 138 -23.31 13.80 -14.19
C SER A 138 -23.98 13.38 -12.88
N ASP A 139 -23.21 13.38 -11.78
CA ASP A 139 -23.79 13.22 -10.44
C ASP A 139 -24.53 14.51 -10.06
N ASP A 140 -25.88 14.44 -9.97
CA ASP A 140 -26.74 15.57 -9.59
C ASP A 140 -26.37 16.18 -8.21
N ASP A 141 -25.75 15.38 -7.33
CA ASP A 141 -25.21 15.83 -6.04
C ASP A 141 -24.07 16.88 -6.17
N LEU A 142 -23.44 17.00 -7.35
CA LEU A 142 -22.36 17.97 -7.56
C LEU A 142 -22.91 19.38 -7.71
N PHE A 143 -23.99 19.55 -8.46
CA PHE A 143 -24.66 20.85 -8.64
C PHE A 143 -25.37 21.31 -7.36
N ALA A 144 -25.93 20.37 -6.59
CA ALA A 144 -26.49 20.65 -5.26
C ALA A 144 -25.40 21.05 -4.24
N ALA A 145 -24.23 20.47 -4.30
CA ALA A 145 -23.12 20.82 -3.42
C ALA A 145 -22.40 22.13 -3.82
N ALA A 146 -22.38 22.46 -5.10
CA ALA A 146 -21.82 23.74 -5.59
C ALA A 146 -22.73 24.93 -5.24
N GLY A 147 -24.06 24.70 -5.15
CA GLY A 147 -25.05 25.75 -4.83
C GLY A 147 -25.32 25.97 -3.34
N LEU A 148 -25.01 25.04 -2.45
CA LEU A 148 -25.46 25.06 -1.03
C LEU A 148 -24.37 25.22 0.03
N ASN A 149 -23.08 25.15 -0.32
CA ASN A 149 -21.99 25.30 0.65
C ASN A 149 -21.13 26.55 0.40
N VAL A 150 -21.71 27.74 0.65
CA VAL A 150 -20.94 28.93 0.99
C VAL A 150 -20.46 28.79 2.45
N ARG A 151 -19.64 27.77 2.75
CA ARG A 151 -18.79 27.85 3.94
C ARG A 151 -17.75 28.94 3.67
N ARG A 152 -17.61 29.85 4.64
CA ARG A 152 -16.56 30.89 4.59
C ARG A 152 -15.22 30.23 4.24
N LYS A 153 -14.70 30.58 3.05
CA LYS A 153 -13.37 30.16 2.57
C LYS A 153 -12.32 30.52 3.64
N ARG A 154 -11.54 29.55 4.08
CA ARG A 154 -10.18 29.86 4.57
C ARG A 154 -9.41 30.37 3.36
N LYS A 155 -8.63 31.45 3.54
CA LYS A 155 -7.86 32.10 2.48
C LYS A 155 -6.86 31.06 1.92
N GLY A 156 -7.11 30.54 0.69
CA GLY A 156 -6.25 29.55 0.03
C GLY A 156 -6.90 28.16 -0.23
N GLU A 157 -8.08 27.84 0.30
CA GLU A 157 -8.76 26.55 0.04
C GLU A 157 -9.46 26.55 -1.34
N GLU A 158 -9.03 25.63 -2.21
CA GLU A 158 -9.63 25.35 -3.52
C GLU A 158 -10.96 24.60 -3.32
N THR A 159 -12.06 25.07 -3.92
CA THR A 159 -13.35 24.37 -3.84
C THR A 159 -13.38 23.15 -4.75
N LEU A 160 -14.33 22.22 -4.54
CA LEU A 160 -14.55 21.09 -5.44
C LEU A 160 -14.80 21.55 -6.88
N GLY A 161 -15.55 22.65 -7.07
CA GLY A 161 -15.79 23.24 -8.39
C GLY A 161 -14.51 23.77 -9.05
N ASP A 162 -13.65 24.46 -8.28
CA ASP A 162 -12.35 24.95 -8.78
C ASP A 162 -11.46 23.76 -9.22
N GLN A 163 -11.45 22.66 -8.45
CA GLN A 163 -10.72 21.45 -8.80
C GLN A 163 -11.24 20.79 -10.09
N VAL A 164 -12.56 20.72 -10.27
CA VAL A 164 -13.17 20.15 -11.48
C VAL A 164 -12.88 21.04 -12.71
N LEU A 165 -12.91 22.36 -12.58
CA LEU A 165 -12.52 23.26 -13.67
C LEU A 165 -11.06 23.04 -14.07
N ARG A 166 -10.15 22.98 -13.11
CA ARG A 166 -8.73 22.70 -13.34
C ARG A 166 -8.51 21.34 -13.99
N LEU A 167 -9.27 20.32 -13.61
CA LEU A 167 -9.23 19.00 -14.25
C LEU A 167 -9.66 19.06 -15.72
N ASN A 168 -10.68 19.83 -16.06
CA ASN A 168 -11.12 20.00 -17.44
C ASN A 168 -10.07 20.76 -18.29
N GLU A 169 -9.40 21.77 -17.72
CA GLU A 169 -8.31 22.45 -18.38
C GLU A 169 -7.12 21.51 -18.61
N TRP A 170 -6.74 20.74 -17.58
CA TRP A 170 -5.66 19.77 -17.65
C TRP A 170 -5.95 18.63 -18.65
N ALA A 171 -7.20 18.22 -18.79
CA ALA A 171 -7.61 17.20 -19.75
C ALA A 171 -7.26 17.54 -21.21
N ASN A 172 -7.17 18.84 -21.54
CA ASN A 172 -6.83 19.31 -22.88
C ASN A 172 -5.31 19.35 -23.18
N VAL A 173 -4.47 19.25 -22.14
CA VAL A 173 -3.01 19.39 -22.29
C VAL A 173 -2.22 18.15 -21.88
N THR A 174 -2.84 17.26 -21.09
CA THR A 174 -2.16 16.03 -20.64
C THR A 174 -1.85 15.09 -21.80
N GLN A 175 -0.65 14.47 -21.76
CA GLN A 175 -0.22 13.48 -22.73
C GLN A 175 -0.45 12.04 -22.25
N SER A 176 -0.47 11.83 -20.93
CA SER A 176 -0.60 10.52 -20.30
C SER A 176 -2.00 10.25 -19.74
N GLY A 177 -2.75 11.31 -19.39
CA GLY A 177 -3.97 11.21 -18.61
C GLY A 177 -3.79 10.61 -17.21
N ASP A 178 -2.55 10.41 -16.76
CA ASP A 178 -2.23 9.79 -15.47
C ASP A 178 -2.44 10.81 -14.35
N ARG A 179 -3.23 10.43 -13.34
CA ARG A 179 -3.54 11.25 -12.17
C ARG A 179 -2.29 11.82 -11.47
N ASP A 180 -1.20 11.06 -11.44
CA ASP A 180 0.01 11.46 -10.73
C ASP A 180 0.80 12.56 -11.45
N ASP A 181 0.50 12.84 -12.73
CA ASP A 181 1.07 13.95 -13.48
C ASP A 181 0.35 15.27 -13.21
N LEU A 182 -0.80 15.22 -12.53
CA LEU A 182 -1.54 16.42 -12.12
C LEU A 182 -0.93 17.03 -10.86
N VAL A 183 -0.24 18.17 -11.02
CA VAL A 183 0.39 18.92 -9.91
C VAL A 183 -0.11 20.37 -9.91
N PRO A 184 -0.66 20.86 -8.80
CA PRO A 184 -1.02 20.16 -7.57
C PRO A 184 -2.14 19.14 -7.79
N GLY A 185 -2.16 18.07 -6.96
CA GLY A 185 -3.20 17.03 -7.05
C GLY A 185 -4.60 17.55 -6.71
N VAL A 186 -5.62 16.71 -6.91
CA VAL A 186 -7.02 16.99 -6.56
C VAL A 186 -7.56 15.96 -5.59
N SER A 187 -8.67 16.27 -4.93
CA SER A 187 -9.39 15.35 -4.06
C SER A 187 -9.90 14.12 -4.84
N ASP A 188 -10.05 12.98 -4.18
CA ASP A 188 -10.63 11.77 -4.78
C ASP A 188 -12.03 12.03 -5.35
N ARG A 189 -12.81 12.89 -4.70
CA ARG A 189 -14.14 13.27 -5.14
C ARG A 189 -14.12 14.07 -6.45
N ALA A 190 -13.14 14.96 -6.64
CA ALA A 190 -12.96 15.67 -7.89
C ALA A 190 -12.48 14.73 -9.00
N TRP A 191 -11.50 13.87 -8.69
CA TRP A 191 -10.97 12.89 -9.63
C TRP A 191 -12.01 11.89 -10.12
N ALA A 192 -12.91 11.44 -9.25
CA ALA A 192 -14.02 10.55 -9.61
C ALA A 192 -14.94 11.12 -10.68
N GLN A 193 -14.96 12.45 -10.91
CA GLN A 193 -15.78 13.07 -11.97
C GLN A 193 -15.17 12.85 -13.36
N VAL A 194 -13.89 12.57 -13.47
CA VAL A 194 -13.17 12.41 -14.74
C VAL A 194 -12.60 11.01 -14.96
N SER A 195 -12.76 10.10 -14.01
CA SER A 195 -12.25 8.73 -14.07
C SER A 195 -13.36 7.69 -14.03
N LEU A 196 -13.06 6.46 -14.44
CA LEU A 196 -13.98 5.33 -14.45
C LEU A 196 -13.30 4.05 -13.97
N ASP A 197 -14.10 3.12 -13.45
CA ASP A 197 -13.71 1.74 -13.31
C ASP A 197 -13.76 1.00 -14.66
N ARG A 198 -13.01 -0.07 -14.81
CA ARG A 198 -13.03 -0.92 -15.99
C ARG A 198 -14.44 -1.45 -16.30
N THR A 199 -15.19 -1.83 -15.29
CA THR A 199 -16.54 -2.40 -15.43
C THR A 199 -17.57 -1.39 -15.93
N ALA A 200 -17.32 -0.10 -15.72
CA ALA A 200 -18.15 1.01 -16.21
C ALA A 200 -17.70 1.56 -17.57
N CYS A 201 -16.62 1.04 -18.16
CA CYS A 201 -16.07 1.49 -19.43
C CYS A 201 -16.76 0.83 -20.61
N LEU A 202 -17.08 1.62 -21.67
CA LEU A 202 -17.68 1.15 -22.93
C LEU A 202 -16.75 0.23 -23.73
N GLY A 203 -15.47 0.17 -23.41
CA GLY A 203 -14.51 -0.65 -24.13
C GLY A 203 -14.30 -0.17 -25.58
N LYS A 204 -14.17 -1.12 -26.48
CA LYS A 204 -13.95 -0.85 -27.92
C LYS A 204 -15.13 -0.13 -28.62
N THR A 205 -16.30 -0.07 -27.99
CA THR A 205 -17.46 0.67 -28.52
C THR A 205 -17.47 2.14 -28.12
N CYS A 206 -16.47 2.61 -27.37
CA CYS A 206 -16.37 3.99 -26.95
C CYS A 206 -16.10 4.92 -28.15
N PRO A 207 -16.86 6.03 -28.32
CA PRO A 207 -16.67 6.94 -29.46
C PRO A 207 -15.27 7.59 -29.53
N VAL A 208 -14.57 7.67 -28.40
CA VAL A 208 -13.22 8.25 -28.28
C VAL A 208 -12.17 7.20 -27.90
N TYR A 209 -12.38 5.96 -28.34
CA TYR A 209 -11.49 4.83 -28.03
C TYR A 209 -10.02 5.12 -28.38
N GLU A 210 -9.77 5.68 -29.56
CA GLU A 210 -8.42 6.01 -30.07
C GLU A 210 -7.71 7.08 -29.21
N GLN A 211 -8.46 7.86 -28.42
CA GLN A 211 -7.92 8.88 -27.53
C GLN A 211 -7.86 8.40 -26.07
N CYS A 212 -8.08 7.11 -25.83
CA CYS A 212 -8.21 6.57 -24.48
C CYS A 212 -6.85 6.30 -23.84
N PHE A 213 -6.47 7.09 -22.84
CA PHE A 213 -5.23 6.94 -22.10
C PHE A 213 -5.08 5.55 -21.43
N ALA A 214 -6.16 5.02 -20.85
CA ALA A 214 -6.15 3.72 -20.20
C ALA A 214 -5.94 2.57 -21.20
N TYR A 215 -6.42 2.65 -22.43
CA TYR A 215 -6.15 1.66 -23.48
C TYR A 215 -4.75 1.84 -24.05
N ALA A 216 -4.32 3.07 -24.32
CA ALA A 216 -2.97 3.36 -24.81
C ALA A 216 -1.89 2.82 -23.85
N ALA A 217 -2.06 3.03 -22.53
CA ALA A 217 -1.15 2.48 -21.54
C ALA A 217 -1.10 0.95 -21.54
N ARG A 218 -2.22 0.26 -21.80
CA ARG A 218 -2.28 -1.20 -21.89
C ARG A 218 -1.65 -1.73 -23.16
N GLU A 219 -1.84 -1.05 -24.26
CA GLU A 219 -1.20 -1.40 -25.52
C GLU A 219 0.33 -1.27 -25.45
N GLN A 220 0.80 -0.18 -24.84
CA GLN A 220 2.22 0.01 -24.56
C GLN A 220 2.75 -1.09 -23.62
N ALA A 221 2.01 -1.43 -22.55
CA ALA A 221 2.41 -2.49 -21.64
C ALA A 221 2.45 -3.88 -22.31
N ALA A 222 1.56 -4.14 -23.27
CA ALA A 222 1.55 -5.41 -24.00
C ALA A 222 2.74 -5.59 -24.97
N GLN A 223 3.41 -4.49 -25.33
CA GLN A 223 4.54 -4.47 -26.26
C GLN A 223 5.89 -4.26 -25.56
N ALA A 224 5.89 -4.00 -24.25
CA ALA A 224 7.08 -3.66 -23.47
C ALA A 224 7.82 -4.92 -22.98
N ASP A 225 9.15 -4.84 -22.92
CA ASP A 225 10.00 -5.85 -22.29
C ASP A 225 9.84 -5.83 -20.75
N ILE A 226 9.62 -4.64 -20.17
CA ILE A 226 9.42 -4.44 -18.72
C ILE A 226 8.11 -3.69 -18.47
N VAL A 227 7.25 -4.26 -17.64
CA VAL A 227 6.01 -3.62 -17.20
C VAL A 227 6.11 -3.24 -15.73
N VAL A 228 6.12 -1.94 -15.45
CA VAL A 228 6.10 -1.43 -14.06
C VAL A 228 4.66 -1.21 -13.62
N THR A 229 4.29 -1.83 -12.51
CA THR A 229 2.94 -1.76 -11.94
C THR A 229 2.98 -1.60 -10.41
N ASN A 230 1.84 -1.78 -9.73
CA ASN A 230 1.76 -1.73 -8.27
C ASN A 230 1.05 -2.94 -7.67
N HIS A 231 1.20 -3.13 -6.36
CA HIS A 231 0.61 -4.27 -5.63
C HIS A 231 -0.92 -4.31 -5.70
N THR A 232 -1.58 -3.16 -5.88
CA THR A 232 -3.04 -3.12 -6.10
C THR A 232 -3.42 -3.85 -7.37
N MET A 233 -2.65 -3.68 -8.46
CA MET A 233 -2.87 -4.38 -9.73
C MET A 233 -2.64 -5.90 -9.58
N LEU A 234 -1.60 -6.32 -8.84
CA LEU A 234 -1.41 -7.73 -8.50
C LEU A 234 -2.58 -8.28 -7.66
N GLY A 235 -3.08 -7.47 -6.71
CA GLY A 235 -4.24 -7.85 -5.90
C GLY A 235 -5.52 -8.06 -6.71
N VAL A 236 -5.77 -7.20 -7.69
CA VAL A 236 -6.92 -7.32 -8.61
C VAL A 236 -6.74 -8.54 -9.52
N ALA A 237 -5.52 -8.82 -9.99
CA ALA A 237 -5.21 -10.01 -10.77
C ALA A 237 -5.41 -11.29 -9.94
N ALA A 238 -4.94 -11.31 -8.69
CA ALA A 238 -5.13 -12.41 -7.76
C ALA A 238 -6.60 -12.69 -7.41
N ALA A 239 -7.46 -11.67 -7.45
CA ALA A 239 -8.90 -11.81 -7.26
C ALA A 239 -9.65 -12.41 -8.47
N GLY A 240 -8.94 -12.92 -9.49
CA GLY A 240 -9.51 -13.62 -10.64
C GLY A 240 -9.69 -12.77 -11.90
N ASN A 241 -9.23 -11.53 -11.91
CA ASN A 241 -9.24 -10.68 -13.11
C ASN A 241 -8.02 -11.01 -14.00
N THR A 242 -8.03 -12.16 -14.64
CA THR A 242 -7.00 -12.59 -15.59
C THR A 242 -6.91 -11.64 -16.80
N GLY A 243 -5.70 -11.41 -17.34
CA GLY A 243 -5.47 -10.53 -18.49
C GLY A 243 -5.41 -9.03 -18.13
N LEU A 244 -5.37 -8.67 -16.85
CA LEU A 244 -5.17 -7.30 -16.39
C LEU A 244 -3.70 -6.87 -16.51
N ILE A 245 -2.79 -7.82 -16.28
CA ILE A 245 -1.35 -7.69 -16.45
C ILE A 245 -0.97 -8.53 -17.68
N PRO A 246 -0.09 -8.05 -18.57
CA PRO A 246 0.37 -8.83 -19.71
C PRO A 246 0.98 -10.18 -19.28
N PRO A 247 0.90 -11.22 -20.11
CA PRO A 247 1.62 -12.48 -19.86
C PRO A 247 3.10 -12.21 -19.63
N HIS A 248 3.66 -12.81 -18.60
CA HIS A 248 5.05 -12.60 -18.18
C HIS A 248 5.61 -13.88 -17.58
N GLN A 249 6.92 -14.00 -17.49
CA GLN A 249 7.62 -15.16 -16.94
C GLN A 249 8.36 -14.79 -15.64
N LEU A 250 8.78 -13.53 -15.53
CA LEU A 250 9.45 -13.02 -14.34
C LEU A 250 8.61 -11.97 -13.65
N LEU A 251 8.33 -12.18 -12.36
CA LEU A 251 7.66 -11.21 -11.48
C LEU A 251 8.63 -10.73 -10.40
N VAL A 252 8.89 -9.43 -10.36
CA VAL A 252 9.63 -8.78 -9.28
C VAL A 252 8.65 -7.99 -8.41
N VAL A 253 8.67 -8.25 -7.11
CA VAL A 253 7.82 -7.56 -6.12
C VAL A 253 8.72 -6.79 -5.16
N ASP A 254 8.78 -5.48 -5.33
CA ASP A 254 9.51 -4.59 -4.42
C ASP A 254 8.62 -4.15 -3.26
N GLU A 255 9.18 -4.06 -2.06
CA GLU A 255 8.46 -3.90 -0.78
C GLU A 255 7.40 -5.02 -0.57
N ALA A 256 7.83 -6.26 -0.79
CA ALA A 256 6.97 -7.45 -0.79
C ALA A 256 6.18 -7.66 0.51
N HIS A 257 6.63 -7.08 1.63
CA HIS A 257 5.93 -7.11 2.92
C HIS A 257 4.53 -6.46 2.87
N GLU A 258 4.27 -5.58 1.87
CA GLU A 258 2.96 -4.93 1.67
C GLU A 258 2.01 -5.78 0.80
N LEU A 259 2.52 -6.77 0.04
CA LEU A 259 1.75 -7.47 -0.99
C LEU A 259 0.51 -8.15 -0.42
N ALA A 260 0.65 -8.97 0.63
CA ALA A 260 -0.47 -9.71 1.21
C ALA A 260 -1.58 -8.79 1.74
N SER A 261 -1.20 -7.65 2.34
CA SER A 261 -2.14 -6.63 2.79
C SER A 261 -2.92 -6.01 1.62
N ARG A 262 -2.24 -5.73 0.50
CA ARG A 262 -2.86 -5.18 -0.71
C ARG A 262 -3.79 -6.18 -1.38
N VAL A 263 -3.37 -7.43 -1.52
CA VAL A 263 -4.22 -8.50 -2.07
C VAL A 263 -5.48 -8.69 -1.22
N ARG A 264 -5.34 -8.73 0.10
CA ARG A 264 -6.47 -8.84 1.03
C ARG A 264 -7.42 -7.65 0.91
N SER A 265 -6.89 -6.45 0.79
CA SER A 265 -7.67 -5.23 0.60
C SER A 265 -8.48 -5.24 -0.71
N GLN A 266 -7.90 -5.76 -1.80
CA GLN A 266 -8.60 -5.89 -3.09
C GLN A 266 -9.67 -6.98 -3.05
N GLY A 267 -9.49 -8.03 -2.26
CA GLY A 267 -10.51 -9.05 -2.01
C GLY A 267 -11.61 -8.63 -1.02
N ALA A 268 -11.53 -7.42 -0.44
CA ALA A 268 -12.53 -6.96 0.52
C ALA A 268 -13.77 -6.37 -0.18
N ILE A 269 -14.92 -6.61 0.41
CA ILE A 269 -16.24 -6.11 -0.03
C ILE A 269 -16.77 -5.10 0.98
N THR A 270 -17.43 -4.07 0.49
CA THR A 270 -18.18 -3.10 1.29
C THR A 270 -19.59 -3.00 0.74
N LEU A 271 -20.60 -3.18 1.59
CA LEU A 271 -22.00 -3.05 1.23
C LEU A 271 -22.69 -2.09 2.20
N SER A 272 -23.43 -1.13 1.65
CA SER A 272 -24.20 -0.15 2.41
C SER A 272 -25.49 0.23 1.69
N ALA A 273 -26.44 0.77 2.42
CA ALA A 273 -27.68 1.29 1.81
C ALA A 273 -27.41 2.39 0.77
N THR A 274 -26.39 3.21 1.00
CA THR A 274 -25.99 4.26 0.06
C THR A 274 -25.52 3.67 -1.27
N SER A 275 -24.71 2.61 -1.29
CA SER A 275 -24.26 1.95 -2.53
C SER A 275 -25.44 1.34 -3.31
N ILE A 276 -26.41 0.76 -2.61
CA ILE A 276 -27.62 0.20 -3.24
C ILE A 276 -28.49 1.31 -3.84
N ASN A 277 -28.69 2.41 -3.12
CA ASN A 277 -29.45 3.56 -3.63
C ASN A 277 -28.79 4.21 -4.85
N GLN A 278 -27.45 4.22 -4.92
CA GLN A 278 -26.71 4.66 -6.10
C GLN A 278 -26.96 3.74 -7.31
N ALA A 279 -26.93 2.42 -7.10
CA ALA A 279 -27.26 1.44 -8.14
C ALA A 279 -28.73 1.54 -8.58
N ALA A 280 -29.67 1.74 -7.65
CA ALA A 280 -31.07 1.99 -7.95
C ALA A 280 -31.29 3.24 -8.81
N LYS A 281 -30.58 4.34 -8.48
CA LYS A 281 -30.61 5.57 -9.27
C LYS A 281 -30.04 5.36 -10.68
N ALA A 282 -28.98 4.59 -10.81
CA ALA A 282 -28.41 4.24 -12.12
C ALA A 282 -29.37 3.37 -12.94
N ALA A 283 -30.04 2.38 -12.33
CA ALA A 283 -31.04 1.53 -12.98
C ALA A 283 -32.25 2.33 -13.48
N ARG A 284 -32.76 3.31 -12.72
CA ARG A 284 -33.85 4.20 -13.12
C ARG A 284 -33.52 5.01 -14.39
N ARG A 285 -32.28 5.45 -14.56
CA ARG A 285 -31.87 6.16 -15.78
C ARG A 285 -32.01 5.28 -17.03
N CYS A 286 -31.99 3.96 -16.83
CA CYS A 286 -32.23 2.95 -17.85
C CYS A 286 -33.70 2.48 -17.92
N GLN A 287 -34.64 3.22 -17.30
CA GLN A 287 -36.06 2.91 -17.25
C GLN A 287 -36.43 1.63 -16.49
N VAL A 288 -35.53 1.10 -15.66
CA VAL A 288 -35.80 -0.03 -14.76
C VAL A 288 -36.55 0.45 -13.51
N ILE A 289 -37.55 -0.31 -13.09
CA ILE A 289 -38.30 -0.03 -11.86
C ILE A 289 -37.42 -0.36 -10.66
N ALA A 290 -36.97 0.66 -9.92
CA ALA A 290 -36.01 0.52 -8.84
C ALA A 290 -36.65 0.48 -7.43
N THR A 291 -37.98 0.39 -7.32
CA THR A 291 -38.70 0.47 -6.04
C THR A 291 -38.29 -0.69 -5.10
N GLU A 292 -38.08 -1.89 -5.64
CA GLU A 292 -37.67 -3.06 -4.86
C GLU A 292 -36.23 -2.90 -4.33
N LEU A 293 -35.31 -2.34 -5.15
CA LEU A 293 -33.94 -2.03 -4.72
C LEU A 293 -33.93 -1.00 -3.58
N GLU A 294 -34.77 0.02 -3.64
CA GLU A 294 -34.86 1.05 -2.60
C GLU A 294 -35.48 0.50 -1.31
N THR A 295 -36.49 -0.34 -1.44
CA THR A 295 -37.09 -1.03 -0.30
C THR A 295 -36.05 -1.96 0.36
N ALA A 296 -35.30 -2.73 -0.42
CA ALA A 296 -34.24 -3.60 0.07
C ALA A 296 -33.08 -2.79 0.71
N ALA A 297 -32.74 -1.62 0.15
CA ALA A 297 -31.75 -0.72 0.75
C ALA A 297 -32.19 -0.24 2.14
N LYS A 298 -33.47 0.13 2.30
CA LYS A 298 -34.03 0.56 3.58
C LYS A 298 -34.04 -0.60 4.59
N THR A 299 -34.49 -1.78 4.18
CA THR A 299 -34.50 -2.99 5.04
C THR A 299 -33.09 -3.36 5.47
N LEU A 300 -32.10 -3.28 4.58
CA LEU A 300 -30.70 -3.49 4.93
C LEU A 300 -30.19 -2.44 5.93
N GLN A 301 -30.52 -1.17 5.72
CA GLN A 301 -30.14 -0.09 6.64
C GLN A 301 -30.67 -0.37 8.06
N GLU A 302 -31.96 -0.71 8.18
CA GLU A 302 -32.59 -1.04 9.46
C GLU A 302 -31.94 -2.26 10.12
N ALA A 303 -31.60 -3.29 9.34
CA ALA A 303 -30.89 -4.47 9.85
C ALA A 303 -29.47 -4.12 10.34
N LEU A 304 -28.73 -3.27 9.62
CA LEU A 304 -27.37 -2.87 9.97
C LEU A 304 -27.32 -1.97 11.22
N GLU A 305 -28.27 -1.08 11.40
CA GLU A 305 -28.36 -0.18 12.56
C GLU A 305 -28.56 -0.93 13.87
N ASN A 306 -29.18 -2.12 13.80
CA ASN A 306 -29.40 -2.98 14.96
C ASN A 306 -28.22 -3.93 15.27
N LEU A 307 -27.14 -3.91 14.47
CA LEU A 307 -25.97 -4.76 14.69
C LEU A 307 -24.96 -4.12 15.65
N PRO A 308 -24.27 -4.93 16.46
CA PRO A 308 -23.12 -4.44 17.20
C PRO A 308 -21.99 -4.05 16.24
N GLN A 309 -21.25 -3.01 16.59
CA GLN A 309 -20.02 -2.65 15.89
C GLN A 309 -18.99 -3.76 16.06
N GLY A 310 -18.21 -4.05 15.01
CA GLY A 310 -17.11 -5.00 15.01
C GLY A 310 -17.48 -6.34 14.39
N ARG A 311 -16.72 -7.38 14.73
CA ARG A 311 -16.81 -8.71 14.11
C ARG A 311 -18.15 -9.39 14.37
N LEU A 312 -18.70 -9.97 13.31
CA LEU A 312 -19.90 -10.82 13.35
C LEU A 312 -19.48 -12.28 13.11
N ALA A 313 -19.89 -13.18 14.01
CA ALA A 313 -19.58 -14.61 13.89
C ALA A 313 -20.39 -15.29 12.77
N ALA A 314 -21.58 -14.79 12.49
CA ALA A 314 -22.49 -15.27 11.46
C ALA A 314 -23.46 -14.14 11.06
N LEU A 315 -24.21 -14.35 9.99
CA LEU A 315 -25.35 -13.49 9.64
C LEU A 315 -26.45 -13.69 10.68
N THR A 316 -26.97 -12.57 11.22
CA THR A 316 -28.19 -12.62 12.04
C THR A 316 -29.39 -12.92 11.15
N PRO A 317 -30.49 -13.52 11.66
CA PRO A 317 -31.68 -13.81 10.84
C PRO A 317 -32.19 -12.58 10.09
N SER A 318 -32.33 -11.43 10.76
CA SER A 318 -32.79 -10.18 10.12
C SER A 318 -31.86 -9.68 9.03
N LEU A 319 -30.53 -9.79 9.23
CA LEU A 319 -29.55 -9.43 8.19
C LEU A 319 -29.60 -10.42 7.02
N GLN A 320 -29.73 -11.70 7.28
CA GLN A 320 -29.86 -12.73 6.24
C GLN A 320 -31.10 -12.49 5.37
N ASP A 321 -32.26 -12.22 5.99
CA ASP A 321 -33.52 -11.93 5.28
C ASP A 321 -33.38 -10.66 4.42
N ALA A 322 -32.75 -9.61 4.95
CA ALA A 322 -32.48 -8.36 4.21
C ALA A 322 -31.55 -8.59 3.01
N LEU A 323 -30.51 -9.43 3.16
CA LEU A 323 -29.59 -9.75 2.05
C LEU A 323 -30.27 -10.63 0.99
N ILE A 324 -31.14 -11.56 1.36
CA ILE A 324 -31.92 -12.39 0.42
C ILE A 324 -32.90 -11.51 -0.37
N LEU A 325 -33.60 -10.60 0.30
CA LEU A 325 -34.49 -9.63 -0.36
C LEU A 325 -33.71 -8.78 -1.38
N LEU A 326 -32.52 -8.31 -0.97
CA LEU A 326 -31.67 -7.51 -1.86
C LEU A 326 -31.13 -8.34 -3.04
N ASP A 327 -30.75 -9.60 -2.84
CA ASP A 327 -30.28 -10.50 -3.90
C ASP A 327 -31.37 -10.69 -4.98
N SER A 328 -32.62 -10.92 -4.54
CA SER A 328 -33.78 -11.01 -5.46
C SER A 328 -33.98 -9.73 -6.26
N ALA A 329 -33.96 -8.57 -5.59
CA ALA A 329 -34.15 -7.27 -6.25
C ALA A 329 -33.03 -6.93 -7.25
N VAL A 330 -31.77 -7.25 -6.89
CA VAL A 330 -30.61 -7.02 -7.78
C VAL A 330 -30.66 -7.93 -9.01
N ARG A 331 -31.00 -9.22 -8.84
CA ARG A 331 -31.14 -10.16 -9.96
C ARG A 331 -32.24 -9.72 -10.92
N GLN A 332 -33.40 -9.32 -10.39
CA GLN A 332 -34.49 -8.81 -11.22
C GLN A 332 -34.07 -7.57 -12.00
N ALA A 333 -33.44 -6.59 -11.35
CA ALA A 333 -32.96 -5.39 -12.02
C ALA A 333 -31.90 -5.69 -13.10
N LEU A 334 -31.03 -6.68 -12.89
CA LEU A 334 -30.06 -7.12 -13.91
C LEU A 334 -30.74 -7.80 -15.10
N GLU A 335 -31.85 -8.50 -14.90
CA GLU A 335 -32.65 -9.10 -15.98
C GLU A 335 -33.39 -8.02 -16.78
N ASP A 336 -34.04 -7.07 -16.11
CA ASP A 336 -34.72 -5.95 -16.74
C ASP A 336 -33.77 -5.12 -17.62
N LEU A 337 -32.49 -4.96 -17.18
CA LEU A 337 -31.44 -4.31 -18.00
C LEU A 337 -31.02 -5.12 -19.25
N LYS A 338 -31.27 -6.44 -19.29
CA LYS A 338 -31.01 -7.26 -20.49
C LYS A 338 -32.11 -7.09 -21.53
N ASP A 339 -33.38 -7.06 -21.07
CA ASP A 339 -34.56 -6.99 -21.94
C ASP A 339 -34.70 -5.65 -22.65
N GLY A 340 -34.16 -4.57 -22.06
CA GLY A 340 -34.12 -3.25 -22.66
C GLY A 340 -33.16 -3.06 -23.85
N LYS A 341 -32.36 -4.10 -24.20
CA LYS A 341 -31.34 -4.02 -25.24
C LYS A 341 -31.88 -4.37 -26.62
N LYS A 342 -31.81 -3.43 -27.57
CA LYS A 342 -32.11 -3.72 -28.98
C LYS A 342 -30.92 -4.53 -29.59
N PRO A 343 -31.20 -5.62 -30.33
CA PRO A 343 -30.16 -6.38 -30.99
C PRO A 343 -29.36 -5.50 -31.97
N GLY A 344 -28.02 -5.48 -31.80
CA GLY A 344 -27.12 -4.75 -32.71
C GLY A 344 -26.79 -3.29 -32.32
N GLU A 345 -27.38 -2.76 -31.26
CA GLU A 345 -27.10 -1.41 -30.77
C GLU A 345 -25.93 -1.44 -29.75
N ALA A 346 -24.98 -0.51 -29.85
CA ALA A 346 -23.91 -0.37 -28.86
C ALA A 346 -24.50 0.02 -27.49
N PRO A 347 -23.98 -0.52 -26.37
CA PRO A 347 -24.51 -0.22 -25.07
C PRO A 347 -24.32 1.26 -24.73
N SER A 348 -25.38 1.90 -24.18
CA SER A 348 -25.26 3.27 -23.70
C SER A 348 -24.38 3.36 -22.42
N PRO A 349 -23.75 4.51 -22.16
CA PRO A 349 -22.98 4.73 -20.92
C PRO A 349 -23.79 4.49 -19.66
N GLU A 350 -25.07 4.90 -19.65
CA GLU A 350 -26.00 4.70 -18.54
C GLU A 350 -26.22 3.21 -18.26
N LEU A 351 -26.42 2.42 -19.33
CA LEU A 351 -26.64 0.98 -19.22
C LEU A 351 -25.40 0.26 -18.67
N VAL A 352 -24.21 0.62 -19.17
CA VAL A 352 -22.95 0.01 -18.70
C VAL A 352 -22.70 0.36 -17.24
N LEU A 353 -22.96 1.62 -16.85
CA LEU A 353 -22.81 2.06 -15.47
C LEU A 353 -23.80 1.34 -14.53
N ALA A 354 -25.08 1.30 -14.87
CA ALA A 354 -26.10 0.61 -14.07
C ALA A 354 -25.78 -0.88 -13.91
N LYS A 355 -25.40 -1.54 -15.00
CA LYS A 355 -24.99 -2.94 -14.98
C LYS A 355 -23.74 -3.17 -14.13
N SER A 356 -22.75 -2.28 -14.20
CA SER A 356 -21.53 -2.35 -13.40
C SER A 356 -21.84 -2.28 -11.89
N GLU A 357 -22.64 -1.30 -11.47
CA GLU A 357 -22.99 -1.12 -10.06
C GLU A 357 -23.81 -2.30 -9.51
N LEU A 358 -24.80 -2.77 -10.26
CA LEU A 358 -25.61 -3.93 -9.86
C LEU A 358 -24.78 -5.24 -9.83
N THR A 359 -23.86 -5.41 -10.79
CA THR A 359 -22.98 -6.61 -10.81
C THR A 359 -22.06 -6.65 -9.59
N LYS A 360 -21.46 -5.50 -9.19
CA LYS A 360 -20.64 -5.42 -7.96
C LYS A 360 -21.46 -5.83 -6.72
N ILE A 361 -22.71 -5.37 -6.62
CA ILE A 361 -23.60 -5.74 -5.51
C ILE A 361 -23.94 -7.22 -5.57
N ASN A 362 -24.25 -7.77 -6.75
CA ASN A 362 -24.57 -9.19 -6.94
C ASN A 362 -23.39 -10.10 -6.55
N GLU A 363 -22.16 -9.75 -6.93
CA GLU A 363 -20.94 -10.46 -6.53
C GLU A 363 -20.74 -10.42 -5.01
N ALA A 364 -20.98 -9.24 -4.39
CA ALA A 364 -20.91 -9.07 -2.95
C ALA A 364 -21.94 -9.96 -2.23
N LEU A 365 -23.19 -9.98 -2.70
CA LEU A 365 -24.26 -10.81 -2.14
C LEU A 365 -23.99 -12.30 -2.31
N SER A 366 -23.52 -12.73 -3.47
CA SER A 366 -23.14 -14.13 -3.73
C SER A 366 -22.11 -14.63 -2.73
N ARG A 367 -21.13 -13.78 -2.36
CA ARG A 367 -20.11 -14.13 -1.38
C ARG A 367 -20.61 -14.05 0.06
N LEU A 368 -21.41 -13.02 0.41
CA LEU A 368 -22.02 -12.87 1.74
C LEU A 368 -22.97 -14.01 2.10
N LEU A 369 -23.76 -14.48 1.12
CA LEU A 369 -24.72 -15.56 1.30
C LEU A 369 -24.09 -16.96 1.12
N SER A 370 -22.81 -17.03 0.76
CA SER A 370 -22.06 -18.30 0.66
C SER A 370 -21.66 -18.84 2.02
N ASN A 371 -21.05 -20.03 2.03
CA ASN A 371 -20.51 -20.64 3.24
C ASN A 371 -19.13 -20.05 3.66
N SER A 372 -18.69 -18.95 3.07
CA SER A 372 -17.32 -18.42 3.27
C SER A 372 -17.08 -17.93 4.72
N ILE A 373 -18.12 -17.40 5.37
CA ILE A 373 -18.05 -16.93 6.76
C ILE A 373 -17.97 -18.13 7.71
N ALA A 374 -18.87 -19.11 7.55
CA ALA A 374 -18.92 -20.29 8.41
C ALA A 374 -17.69 -21.21 8.24
N SER A 375 -17.09 -21.24 7.03
CA SER A 375 -15.85 -21.97 6.76
C SER A 375 -14.56 -21.20 7.10
N ALA A 376 -14.68 -20.03 7.75
CA ALA A 376 -13.57 -19.16 8.11
C ALA A 376 -12.65 -18.77 6.93
N LYS A 377 -13.19 -18.71 5.71
CA LYS A 377 -12.48 -18.12 4.55
C LYS A 377 -12.53 -16.61 4.59
N ASP A 378 -13.66 -16.06 5.03
CA ASP A 378 -13.92 -14.64 5.16
C ASP A 378 -14.26 -14.23 6.59
N VAL A 379 -13.92 -13.01 6.94
CA VAL A 379 -14.37 -12.31 8.14
C VAL A 379 -15.41 -11.26 7.78
N LEU A 380 -16.53 -11.28 8.53
CA LEU A 380 -17.62 -10.32 8.43
C LEU A 380 -17.60 -9.37 9.61
N TRP A 381 -17.83 -8.07 9.36
CA TRP A 381 -18.00 -7.10 10.44
C TRP A 381 -18.90 -5.94 10.05
N CYS A 382 -19.44 -5.28 11.07
CA CYS A 382 -20.18 -4.04 10.94
C CYS A 382 -19.27 -2.87 11.32
N GLU A 383 -19.19 -1.87 10.43
CA GLU A 383 -18.38 -0.67 10.61
C GLU A 383 -19.29 0.55 10.73
N GLN A 384 -19.15 1.31 11.83
CA GLN A 384 -19.79 2.62 11.94
C GLN A 384 -18.86 3.70 11.40
N THR A 385 -19.40 4.61 10.62
CA THR A 385 -18.66 5.71 10.02
C THR A 385 -19.11 7.05 10.60
N THR A 386 -18.27 8.07 10.46
CA THR A 386 -18.62 9.45 10.84
C THR A 386 -19.48 10.16 9.78
N SER A 387 -19.78 9.48 8.66
CA SER A 387 -20.60 10.03 7.58
C SER A 387 -22.07 9.96 7.93
N SER A 388 -22.77 11.11 7.92
CA SER A 388 -24.22 11.14 8.11
C SER A 388 -25.01 10.52 6.95
N LYS A 389 -24.40 10.43 5.75
CA LYS A 389 -25.03 9.82 4.56
C LYS A 389 -24.91 8.31 4.50
N ASP A 390 -23.91 7.76 5.19
CA ASP A 390 -23.57 6.33 5.17
C ASP A 390 -23.04 5.91 6.53
N PRO A 391 -23.91 5.91 7.57
CA PRO A 391 -23.48 5.78 8.95
C PRO A 391 -22.99 4.38 9.31
N VAL A 392 -23.49 3.35 8.62
CA VAL A 392 -23.20 1.95 8.91
C VAL A 392 -22.91 1.20 7.61
N ARG A 393 -21.86 0.37 7.62
CA ARG A 393 -21.43 -0.45 6.49
C ARG A 393 -21.19 -1.88 6.91
N LEU A 394 -21.56 -2.80 6.05
CA LEU A 394 -21.17 -4.20 6.17
C LEU A 394 -19.87 -4.42 5.39
N ARG A 395 -18.90 -5.06 6.04
CA ARG A 395 -17.60 -5.35 5.45
C ARG A 395 -17.34 -6.85 5.48
N LEU A 396 -16.79 -7.36 4.39
CA LEU A 396 -16.35 -8.76 4.26
C LEU A 396 -14.94 -8.77 3.66
N ALA A 397 -14.02 -9.55 4.24
CA ALA A 397 -12.66 -9.65 3.70
C ALA A 397 -12.11 -11.08 3.87
N PRO A 398 -11.20 -11.53 2.96
CA PRO A 398 -10.54 -12.81 3.13
C PRO A 398 -9.62 -12.78 4.36
N ILE A 399 -9.67 -13.84 5.16
CA ILE A 399 -8.81 -13.98 6.34
C ILE A 399 -7.37 -14.25 5.88
N GLU A 400 -7.21 -15.21 4.95
CA GLU A 400 -5.91 -15.60 4.41
C GLU A 400 -5.88 -15.47 2.88
N VAL A 401 -4.76 -15.02 2.35
CA VAL A 401 -4.58 -14.78 0.91
C VAL A 401 -3.35 -15.51 0.33
N ALA A 402 -2.58 -16.16 1.19
CA ALA A 402 -1.33 -16.82 0.82
C ALA A 402 -1.51 -17.87 -0.29
N ALA A 403 -2.49 -18.77 -0.12
CA ALA A 403 -2.81 -19.79 -1.14
C ALA A 403 -3.33 -19.16 -2.46
N THR A 404 -4.12 -18.10 -2.38
CA THR A 404 -4.58 -17.36 -3.57
C THR A 404 -3.39 -16.77 -4.32
N MET A 405 -2.46 -16.12 -3.62
CA MET A 405 -1.25 -15.57 -4.25
C MET A 405 -0.37 -16.66 -4.85
N ALA A 406 -0.21 -17.79 -4.14
CA ALA A 406 0.56 -18.91 -4.66
C ALA A 406 0.02 -19.37 -6.01
N ASN A 407 -1.28 -19.65 -6.09
CA ASN A 407 -1.91 -20.19 -7.31
C ASN A 407 -2.04 -19.20 -8.46
N THR A 408 -2.07 -17.87 -8.17
CA THR A 408 -2.37 -16.86 -9.20
C THR A 408 -1.19 -15.99 -9.60
N LEU A 409 -0.20 -15.83 -8.72
CA LEU A 409 0.93 -14.93 -8.93
C LEU A 409 2.29 -15.64 -8.92
N ILE A 410 2.36 -16.88 -8.38
CA ILE A 410 3.66 -17.51 -8.11
C ILE A 410 3.86 -18.78 -8.95
N GLU A 411 2.88 -19.69 -8.99
CA GLU A 411 3.02 -21.06 -9.49
C GLU A 411 3.62 -21.15 -10.90
N ASP A 412 3.21 -20.26 -11.81
CA ASP A 412 3.62 -20.27 -13.22
C ASP A 412 4.75 -19.26 -13.54
N HIS A 413 5.37 -18.64 -12.54
CA HIS A 413 6.32 -17.55 -12.71
C HIS A 413 7.61 -17.76 -11.93
N SER A 414 8.73 -17.24 -12.44
CA SER A 414 9.89 -16.96 -11.58
C SER A 414 9.59 -15.71 -10.76
N VAL A 415 9.71 -15.78 -9.42
CA VAL A 415 9.31 -14.68 -8.56
C VAL A 415 10.44 -14.21 -7.66
N ILE A 416 10.76 -12.94 -7.76
CA ILE A 416 11.72 -12.25 -6.90
C ILE A 416 10.97 -11.30 -5.98
N MET A 417 10.99 -11.55 -4.70
CA MET A 417 10.37 -10.70 -3.68
C MET A 417 11.43 -10.01 -2.85
N THR A 418 11.43 -8.69 -2.83
CA THR A 418 12.45 -7.91 -2.12
C THR A 418 11.86 -6.85 -1.20
N SER A 419 12.54 -6.59 -0.10
CA SER A 419 12.27 -5.48 0.81
C SER A 419 13.47 -5.24 1.74
N ALA A 420 13.47 -4.11 2.42
CA ALA A 420 14.42 -3.84 3.50
C ALA A 420 14.11 -4.64 4.78
N THR A 421 12.89 -5.17 4.91
CA THR A 421 12.36 -5.80 6.14
C THR A 421 11.58 -7.07 5.81
N LEU A 422 12.27 -8.18 5.59
CA LEU A 422 11.68 -9.50 5.34
C LEU A 422 11.95 -10.50 6.44
N THR A 423 13.05 -10.34 7.20
CA THR A 423 13.34 -11.18 8.34
C THR A 423 12.60 -10.69 9.58
N LEU A 424 11.77 -11.55 10.16
CA LEU A 424 11.08 -11.32 11.41
C LEU A 424 11.63 -12.28 12.49
N GLY A 425 12.12 -11.72 13.59
CA GLY A 425 12.83 -12.51 14.62
C GLY A 425 14.10 -13.18 14.11
N GLY A 426 14.66 -12.76 12.98
CA GLY A 426 15.85 -13.33 12.33
C GLY A 426 15.55 -14.49 11.36
N SER A 427 14.31 -14.64 10.88
CA SER A 427 13.91 -15.70 9.93
C SER A 427 13.02 -15.13 8.81
N PHE A 428 13.17 -15.65 7.59
CA PHE A 428 12.31 -15.35 6.44
C PHE A 428 10.98 -16.13 6.45
N ASN A 429 10.85 -17.20 7.25
CA ASN A 429 9.71 -18.11 7.19
C ASN A 429 8.36 -17.41 7.39
N ALA A 430 8.28 -16.44 8.30
CA ALA A 430 7.04 -15.72 8.56
C ALA A 430 6.57 -14.94 7.32
N MET A 431 7.50 -14.31 6.62
CA MET A 431 7.22 -13.57 5.38
C MET A 431 6.89 -14.52 4.23
N ALA A 432 7.66 -15.61 4.06
CA ALA A 432 7.40 -16.62 3.03
C ALA A 432 5.97 -17.21 3.14
N ASN A 433 5.51 -17.46 4.38
CA ASN A 433 4.14 -17.89 4.65
C ASN A 433 3.12 -16.82 4.29
N GLU A 434 3.36 -15.57 4.69
CA GLU A 434 2.41 -14.46 4.44
C GLU A 434 2.24 -14.16 2.95
N VAL A 435 3.32 -14.25 2.16
CA VAL A 435 3.27 -13.97 0.71
C VAL A 435 2.98 -15.20 -0.16
N GLY A 436 2.79 -16.37 0.43
CA GLY A 436 2.36 -17.59 -0.29
C GLY A 436 3.49 -18.45 -0.84
N LEU A 437 4.77 -18.09 -0.68
CA LEU A 437 5.90 -18.87 -1.18
C LEU A 437 6.00 -20.27 -0.56
N SER A 438 5.54 -20.44 0.67
CA SER A 438 5.49 -21.75 1.33
C SER A 438 4.53 -22.75 0.65
N PHE A 439 3.64 -22.29 -0.24
CA PHE A 439 2.72 -23.13 -1.01
C PHE A 439 3.27 -23.46 -2.42
N ALA A 440 4.33 -22.79 -2.86
CA ALA A 440 4.85 -22.86 -4.23
C ALA A 440 5.97 -23.91 -4.44
N GLY A 441 6.13 -24.87 -3.53
CA GLY A 441 7.02 -26.02 -3.70
C GLY A 441 8.51 -25.81 -3.40
N GLY A 442 8.95 -24.59 -3.14
CA GLY A 442 10.32 -24.26 -2.74
C GLY A 442 10.68 -22.81 -3.03
N TRP A 443 11.59 -22.27 -2.25
CA TRP A 443 12.07 -20.89 -2.42
C TRP A 443 13.45 -20.73 -1.78
N ASP A 444 14.23 -19.81 -2.33
CA ASP A 444 15.54 -19.43 -1.83
C ASP A 444 15.46 -18.11 -1.04
N GLN A 445 16.43 -17.89 -0.18
CA GLN A 445 16.52 -16.70 0.66
C GLN A 445 17.90 -16.08 0.57
N LEU A 446 17.95 -14.75 0.56
CA LEU A 446 19.17 -13.98 0.53
C LEU A 446 19.03 -12.75 1.43
N ASP A 447 19.96 -12.57 2.36
CA ASP A 447 20.16 -11.32 3.09
C ASP A 447 21.47 -10.69 2.61
N VAL A 448 21.37 -9.59 1.87
CA VAL A 448 22.55 -8.87 1.36
C VAL A 448 23.06 -7.82 2.34
N GLY A 449 22.43 -7.74 3.52
CA GLY A 449 22.79 -6.81 4.57
C GLY A 449 22.48 -5.35 4.23
N SER A 450 23.21 -4.47 4.89
CA SER A 450 23.12 -3.02 4.69
C SER A 450 24.53 -2.43 4.60
N PRO A 451 24.74 -1.38 3.79
CA PRO A 451 26.03 -0.68 3.76
C PRO A 451 26.31 0.12 5.04
N PHE A 452 25.33 0.23 5.93
CA PHE A 452 25.41 1.03 7.14
C PHE A 452 25.84 0.19 8.35
N ASN A 453 26.67 0.78 9.22
CA ASN A 453 27.05 0.17 10.49
C ASN A 453 26.11 0.66 11.59
N TYR A 454 24.93 0.05 11.68
CA TYR A 454 23.89 0.46 12.62
C TYR A 454 24.35 0.51 14.08
N SER A 455 25.22 -0.41 14.51
CA SER A 455 25.71 -0.44 15.90
C SER A 455 26.62 0.74 16.27
N LYS A 456 27.24 1.40 15.26
CA LYS A 456 28.05 2.61 15.45
C LYS A 456 27.32 3.90 15.12
N GLN A 457 26.22 3.80 14.36
CA GLN A 457 25.48 4.95 13.85
C GLN A 457 24.21 5.25 14.66
N GLY A 458 23.64 4.25 15.31
CA GLY A 458 22.38 4.43 15.99
C GLY A 458 22.29 3.78 17.37
N ILE A 459 21.45 4.37 18.20
CA ILE A 459 21.12 3.86 19.53
C ILE A 459 19.66 3.43 19.54
N LEU A 460 19.38 2.20 19.99
CA LEU A 460 18.03 1.79 20.37
C LEU A 460 17.86 2.01 21.87
N TYR A 461 17.11 3.02 22.22
CA TYR A 461 16.73 3.30 23.59
C TYR A 461 15.35 2.73 23.90
N VAL A 462 15.24 1.96 24.98
CA VAL A 462 13.97 1.48 25.50
C VAL A 462 13.72 2.12 26.85
N ALA A 463 12.69 2.93 26.98
CA ALA A 463 12.31 3.60 28.24
C ALA A 463 11.67 2.61 29.21
N ALA A 464 12.50 1.68 29.73
CA ALA A 464 12.04 0.58 30.57
C ALA A 464 11.48 1.00 31.94
N HIS A 465 11.76 2.22 32.38
CA HIS A 465 11.24 2.81 33.62
C HIS A 465 9.80 3.31 33.50
N LEU A 466 9.30 3.51 32.27
CA LEU A 466 7.94 3.98 32.05
C LEU A 466 6.90 2.90 32.42
N PRO A 467 5.70 3.33 32.86
CA PRO A 467 4.59 2.40 33.08
C PRO A 467 4.19 1.71 31.78
N LYS A 468 3.59 0.52 31.88
CA LYS A 468 3.04 -0.17 30.71
C LYS A 468 1.99 0.74 30.05
N PRO A 469 2.01 0.87 28.69
CA PRO A 469 1.02 1.66 27.98
C PRO A 469 -0.42 1.18 28.27
N THR A 470 -1.31 2.15 28.50
CA THR A 470 -2.75 1.97 28.66
C THR A 470 -3.49 2.70 27.54
N GLN A 471 -4.74 3.08 27.73
CA GLN A 471 -5.46 3.94 26.79
C GLN A 471 -4.83 5.36 26.80
N GLY A 472 -4.59 5.95 25.63
CA GLY A 472 -3.91 7.24 25.48
C GLY A 472 -2.40 7.18 25.74
N ILE A 473 -1.73 8.33 25.75
CA ILE A 473 -0.31 8.46 26.08
C ILE A 473 -0.19 8.91 27.56
N SER A 474 0.67 8.25 28.33
CA SER A 474 0.83 8.61 29.76
C SER A 474 1.59 9.94 29.93
N PRO A 475 1.32 10.71 31.00
CA PRO A 475 2.08 11.93 31.29
C PRO A 475 3.59 11.69 31.39
N ALA A 476 4.01 10.55 31.96
CA ALA A 476 5.43 10.19 32.05
C ALA A 476 6.05 9.93 30.65
N ALA A 477 5.29 9.37 29.70
CA ALA A 477 5.78 9.19 28.34
C ALA A 477 5.83 10.51 27.55
N LEU A 478 4.90 11.43 27.81
CA LEU A 478 4.94 12.79 27.25
C LEU A 478 6.15 13.56 27.75
N GLU A 479 6.43 13.48 29.05
CA GLU A 479 7.60 14.12 29.66
C GLU A 479 8.91 13.55 29.08
N GLU A 480 9.06 12.23 29.03
CA GLU A 480 10.23 11.57 28.46
C GLU A 480 10.44 11.97 26.98
N MET A 481 9.38 11.99 26.19
CA MET A 481 9.43 12.43 24.80
C MET A 481 9.88 13.89 24.69
N CYS A 482 9.35 14.77 25.54
CA CYS A 482 9.69 16.19 25.57
C CYS A 482 11.17 16.39 25.90
N GLN A 483 11.68 15.71 26.91
CA GLN A 483 13.10 15.77 27.30
C GLN A 483 14.02 15.26 26.18
N LEU A 484 13.65 14.17 25.50
CA LEU A 484 14.38 13.65 24.33
C LEU A 484 14.38 14.66 23.18
N ALA A 485 13.23 15.28 22.87
CA ALA A 485 13.10 16.29 21.82
C ALA A 485 13.95 17.53 22.12
N GLN A 486 13.98 17.99 23.37
CA GLN A 486 14.82 19.12 23.82
C GLN A 486 16.31 18.75 23.72
N ALA A 487 16.73 17.59 24.20
CA ALA A 487 18.12 17.12 24.12
C ALA A 487 18.58 16.99 22.66
N ALA A 488 17.69 16.60 21.77
CA ALA A 488 17.95 16.54 20.32
C ALA A 488 17.87 17.91 19.64
N ASN A 489 17.45 18.98 20.30
CA ASN A 489 17.08 20.25 19.69
C ASN A 489 16.16 20.07 18.48
N GLY A 490 15.09 19.28 18.64
CA GLY A 490 14.20 18.84 17.55
C GLY A 490 14.77 17.74 16.67
N GLY A 491 14.60 17.84 15.33
CA GLY A 491 14.97 16.76 14.41
C GLY A 491 14.29 15.44 14.75
N MET A 492 13.04 15.53 15.23
CA MET A 492 12.29 14.40 15.77
C MET A 492 11.17 13.94 14.83
N LEU A 493 11.17 12.65 14.52
CA LEU A 493 10.04 11.96 13.91
C LEU A 493 9.28 11.19 15.00
N GLY A 494 8.09 11.66 15.37
CA GLY A 494 7.22 11.04 16.37
C GLY A 494 6.16 10.15 15.74
N LEU A 495 6.20 8.85 16.05
CA LEU A 495 5.36 7.81 15.48
C LEU A 495 4.39 7.26 16.53
N PHE A 496 3.11 7.54 16.35
CA PHE A 496 2.07 7.23 17.34
C PHE A 496 1.10 6.16 16.87
N SER A 497 0.57 5.41 17.80
CA SER A 497 -0.42 4.34 17.58
C SER A 497 -1.83 4.90 17.29
N SER A 498 -2.10 6.16 17.60
CA SER A 498 -3.38 6.81 17.32
C SER A 498 -3.24 8.31 17.03
N ARG A 499 -4.20 8.86 16.27
CA ARG A 499 -4.27 10.30 16.01
C ARG A 499 -4.40 11.12 17.28
N GLN A 500 -5.19 10.64 18.22
CA GLN A 500 -5.38 11.30 19.52
C GLN A 500 -4.06 11.40 20.27
N ALA A 501 -3.28 10.31 20.36
CA ALA A 501 -1.97 10.32 21.02
C ALA A 501 -0.99 11.29 20.33
N ALA A 502 -0.99 11.36 18.99
CA ALA A 502 -0.19 12.32 18.25
C ALA A 502 -0.60 13.78 18.53
N GLN A 503 -1.91 14.05 18.63
CA GLN A 503 -2.44 15.37 18.97
C GLN A 503 -2.09 15.79 20.40
N GLU A 504 -2.23 14.88 21.36
CA GLU A 504 -1.87 15.11 22.77
C GLU A 504 -0.36 15.40 22.89
N ALA A 505 0.48 14.63 22.18
CA ALA A 505 1.92 14.82 22.12
C ALA A 505 2.32 16.16 21.48
N ALA A 506 1.69 16.52 20.35
CA ALA A 506 1.95 17.79 19.69
C ALA A 506 1.57 18.99 20.59
N LYS A 507 0.41 18.90 21.24
CA LYS A 507 -0.03 19.92 22.20
C LYS A 507 0.98 20.06 23.34
N TYR A 508 1.41 18.94 23.94
CA TYR A 508 2.37 18.93 25.05
C TYR A 508 3.71 19.57 24.66
N LEU A 509 4.27 19.22 23.48
CA LEU A 509 5.51 19.82 23.00
C LEU A 509 5.37 21.33 22.77
N ARG A 510 4.28 21.79 22.17
CA ARG A 510 4.02 23.23 21.92
C ARG A 510 3.87 24.04 23.23
N GLU A 511 3.42 23.40 24.29
CA GLU A 511 3.26 24.04 25.62
C GLU A 511 4.56 24.05 26.44
N HIS A 512 5.50 23.13 26.18
CA HIS A 512 6.70 22.93 27.01
C HIS A 512 8.03 23.16 26.29
N THR A 513 7.99 23.50 24.99
CA THR A 513 9.19 23.77 24.18
C THR A 513 8.92 24.87 23.17
N ASP A 514 9.99 25.49 22.68
CA ASP A 514 9.95 26.45 21.55
C ASP A 514 10.21 25.76 20.20
N LEU A 515 10.23 24.42 20.14
CA LEU A 515 10.50 23.66 18.93
C LEU A 515 9.34 23.76 17.92
N PRO A 516 9.62 23.90 16.61
CA PRO A 516 8.58 23.81 15.59
C PRO A 516 7.93 22.43 15.57
N VAL A 517 6.61 22.38 15.74
CA VAL A 517 5.86 21.12 15.80
C VAL A 517 4.88 21.04 14.65
N LEU A 518 5.13 20.09 13.75
CA LEU A 518 4.33 19.73 12.59
C LEU A 518 3.47 18.50 12.93
N LEU A 519 2.15 18.59 12.74
CA LEU A 519 1.23 17.51 13.08
C LEU A 519 0.50 17.02 11.83
N GLN A 520 0.52 15.73 11.61
CA GLN A 520 -0.23 15.08 10.54
C GLN A 520 -1.73 15.38 10.63
N GLY A 521 -2.29 15.96 9.55
CA GLY A 521 -3.69 16.34 9.43
C GLY A 521 -3.94 17.84 9.61
N GLU A 522 -2.95 18.63 9.96
CA GLU A 522 -3.01 20.10 9.91
C GLU A 522 -2.78 20.61 8.48
N GLU A 523 -1.88 19.92 7.73
CA GLU A 523 -1.60 20.18 6.33
C GLU A 523 -1.51 18.86 5.55
N GLN A 524 -1.34 18.94 4.22
CA GLN A 524 -1.11 17.75 3.39
C GLN A 524 0.24 17.11 3.72
N LEU A 525 0.29 15.79 3.75
CA LEU A 525 1.50 15.06 4.15
C LEU A 525 2.76 15.43 3.34
N PRO A 526 2.72 15.59 2.00
CA PRO A 526 3.90 16.02 1.25
C PRO A 526 4.43 17.40 1.71
N THR A 527 3.54 18.35 2.01
CA THR A 527 3.92 19.68 2.50
C THR A 527 4.63 19.58 3.86
N LEU A 528 4.04 18.82 4.81
CA LEU A 528 4.65 18.62 6.13
C LEU A 528 6.03 17.95 6.05
N VAL A 529 6.21 17.03 5.10
CA VAL A 529 7.50 16.35 4.88
C VAL A 529 8.54 17.33 4.32
N GLU A 530 8.15 18.20 3.39
CA GLU A 530 9.07 19.21 2.84
C GLU A 530 9.42 20.28 3.90
N GLU A 531 8.47 20.71 4.72
CA GLU A 531 8.73 21.61 5.86
C GLU A 531 9.67 20.95 6.87
N PHE A 532 9.45 19.67 7.19
CA PHE A 532 10.32 18.92 8.10
C PHE A 532 11.75 18.78 7.53
N LYS A 533 11.89 18.59 6.22
CA LYS A 533 13.22 18.56 5.57
C LYS A 533 13.93 19.92 5.59
N ALA A 534 13.16 20.99 5.51
CA ALA A 534 13.70 22.35 5.45
C ALA A 534 14.16 22.89 6.82
N ASP A 535 13.63 22.34 7.92
CA ASP A 535 13.94 22.77 9.28
C ASP A 535 14.48 21.60 10.12
N GLU A 536 15.78 21.61 10.37
CA GLU A 536 16.46 20.58 11.16
C GLU A 536 16.02 20.53 12.63
N ASN A 537 15.34 21.56 13.12
CA ASN A 537 14.84 21.64 14.50
C ASN A 537 13.36 21.28 14.61
N ALA A 538 12.68 20.99 13.49
CA ALA A 538 11.27 20.63 13.51
C ALA A 538 11.04 19.24 14.13
N CYS A 539 9.85 19.09 14.72
CA CYS A 539 9.32 17.82 15.19
C CYS A 539 8.10 17.45 14.35
N LEU A 540 8.16 16.34 13.59
CA LEU A 540 7.04 15.85 12.79
C LEU A 540 6.36 14.70 13.50
N LEU A 541 5.08 14.85 13.85
CA LEU A 541 4.30 13.88 14.60
C LEU A 541 3.14 13.32 13.75
N GLY A 542 2.92 12.01 13.83
CA GLY A 542 1.76 11.38 13.16
C GLY A 542 1.63 9.89 13.40
N THR A 543 0.79 9.25 12.60
CA THR A 543 0.44 7.84 12.71
C THR A 543 1.09 7.00 11.60
N LEU A 544 0.63 5.78 11.44
CA LEU A 544 1.14 4.75 10.50
C LEU A 544 1.48 5.23 9.08
N SER A 545 0.77 6.19 8.54
CA SER A 545 1.08 6.74 7.21
C SER A 545 2.42 7.49 7.16
N LEU A 546 2.90 8.04 8.29
CA LEU A 546 4.27 8.56 8.41
C LEU A 546 5.31 7.44 8.44
N TRP A 547 4.97 6.26 8.97
CA TRP A 547 5.91 5.14 9.03
C TRP A 547 6.30 4.63 7.63
N GLN A 548 5.39 4.72 6.67
CA GLN A 548 5.55 4.19 5.32
C GLN A 548 6.00 5.21 4.28
N GLY A 549 5.74 6.50 4.49
CA GLY A 549 5.82 7.54 3.45
C GLY A 549 6.94 8.59 3.58
N VAL A 550 7.65 8.65 4.71
CA VAL A 550 8.64 9.72 4.96
C VAL A 550 10.05 9.22 4.64
N ASP A 551 10.69 9.88 3.69
CA ASP A 551 12.11 9.71 3.38
C ASP A 551 12.83 11.04 3.62
N VAL A 552 13.58 11.11 4.73
CA VAL A 552 14.32 12.31 5.14
C VAL A 552 15.75 11.89 5.44
N PRO A 553 16.66 12.03 4.49
CA PRO A 553 18.09 11.80 4.71
C PRO A 553 18.74 12.97 5.46
N GLY A 554 19.82 12.67 6.18
CA GLY A 554 20.65 13.68 6.81
C GLY A 554 20.30 13.99 8.27
N GLN A 555 20.84 15.10 8.77
CA GLN A 555 20.74 15.50 10.17
C GLN A 555 19.32 15.89 10.62
N THR A 556 18.40 16.11 9.70
CA THR A 556 17.03 16.50 9.97
C THR A 556 16.27 15.45 10.79
N CYS A 557 16.60 14.14 10.67
CA CYS A 557 15.97 13.09 11.47
C CYS A 557 17.02 12.40 12.36
N ARG A 558 17.34 12.98 13.52
CA ARG A 558 18.30 12.41 14.50
C ARG A 558 17.62 11.70 15.66
N LEU A 559 16.30 11.82 15.77
CA LEU A 559 15.51 11.16 16.80
C LEU A 559 14.22 10.59 16.20
N VAL A 560 14.02 9.29 16.34
CA VAL A 560 12.75 8.62 16.03
C VAL A 560 12.12 8.20 17.36
N VAL A 561 10.93 8.70 17.69
CA VAL A 561 10.19 8.33 18.89
C VAL A 561 9.01 7.44 18.51
N ILE A 562 8.88 6.30 19.15
CA ILE A 562 7.76 5.36 19.01
C ILE A 562 7.02 5.30 20.34
N ASP A 563 5.75 5.74 20.36
CA ASP A 563 4.95 5.86 21.59
C ASP A 563 4.74 4.51 22.28
N ARG A 564 4.48 3.46 21.52
CA ARG A 564 4.28 2.09 21.99
C ARG A 564 4.51 1.07 20.89
N ILE A 565 4.63 -0.19 21.26
CA ILE A 565 4.69 -1.31 20.31
C ILE A 565 3.41 -1.31 19.45
N PRO A 566 3.52 -1.22 18.11
CA PRO A 566 2.39 -1.03 17.21
C PRO A 566 1.64 -2.34 16.94
N PHE A 567 1.07 -2.95 17.98
CA PHE A 567 0.17 -4.09 17.79
C PHE A 567 -1.11 -3.67 17.07
N PRO A 568 -1.73 -4.57 16.28
CA PRO A 568 -3.09 -4.36 15.80
C PRO A 568 -4.03 -4.04 16.95
N ARG A 569 -5.03 -3.22 16.71
CA ARG A 569 -6.01 -2.89 17.73
C ARG A 569 -6.74 -4.17 18.18
N PRO A 570 -7.00 -4.34 19.47
CA PRO A 570 -7.70 -5.53 19.99
C PRO A 570 -9.10 -5.73 19.41
N ASP A 571 -9.75 -4.64 18.97
CA ASP A 571 -11.08 -4.61 18.36
C ASP A 571 -11.05 -4.68 16.82
N ASP A 572 -9.87 -4.84 16.20
CA ASP A 572 -9.74 -5.01 14.75
C ASP A 572 -10.32 -6.37 14.30
N PRO A 573 -11.42 -6.39 13.53
CA PRO A 573 -12.11 -7.63 13.17
C PRO A 573 -11.27 -8.59 12.35
N LEU A 574 -10.43 -8.05 11.44
CA LEU A 574 -9.56 -8.85 10.59
C LEU A 574 -8.42 -9.47 11.40
N ALA A 575 -7.78 -8.68 12.27
CA ALA A 575 -6.73 -9.20 13.16
C ALA A 575 -7.27 -10.29 14.08
N GLN A 576 -8.46 -10.09 14.69
CA GLN A 576 -9.12 -11.09 15.51
C GLN A 576 -9.37 -12.40 14.74
N ALA A 577 -9.90 -12.30 13.50
CA ALA A 577 -10.19 -13.47 12.68
C ALA A 577 -8.91 -14.22 12.29
N ARG A 578 -7.85 -13.53 11.93
CA ARG A 578 -6.54 -14.12 11.62
C ARG A 578 -5.91 -14.80 12.85
N ILE A 579 -5.96 -14.16 14.01
CA ILE A 579 -5.48 -14.75 15.27
C ILE A 579 -6.24 -16.05 15.54
N GLN A 580 -7.56 -16.04 15.40
CA GLN A 580 -8.42 -17.22 15.63
C GLN A 580 -8.09 -18.34 14.62
N ALA A 581 -7.98 -18.02 13.34
CA ALA A 581 -7.64 -19.02 12.30
C ALA A 581 -6.30 -19.72 12.58
N VAL A 582 -5.29 -18.97 13.01
CA VAL A 582 -3.99 -19.53 13.41
C VAL A 582 -4.12 -20.42 14.65
N GLN A 583 -4.94 -20.04 15.64
CA GLN A 583 -5.16 -20.82 16.86
C GLN A 583 -5.91 -22.12 16.56
N ASP A 584 -6.92 -22.06 15.71
CA ASP A 584 -7.70 -23.23 15.27
C ASP A 584 -6.80 -24.24 14.50
N GLY A 585 -5.79 -23.73 13.78
CA GLY A 585 -4.72 -24.54 13.17
C GLY A 585 -3.63 -25.02 14.14
N GLY A 586 -3.79 -24.79 15.46
CA GLY A 586 -2.82 -25.21 16.50
C GLY A 586 -1.59 -24.28 16.63
N GLY A 587 -1.57 -23.14 15.97
CA GLY A 587 -0.49 -22.17 16.01
C GLY A 587 -0.63 -21.13 17.13
N ASN A 588 0.38 -20.27 17.27
CA ASN A 588 0.34 -19.14 18.20
C ASN A 588 -0.13 -17.88 17.45
N GLY A 589 -1.44 -17.59 17.48
CA GLY A 589 -2.04 -16.45 16.79
C GLY A 589 -1.46 -15.11 17.19
N PHE A 590 -1.13 -14.91 18.48
CA PHE A 590 -0.48 -13.66 18.91
C PHE A 590 0.89 -13.48 18.24
N MET A 591 1.72 -14.51 18.22
CA MET A 591 3.06 -14.40 17.63
C MET A 591 3.00 -14.26 16.11
N GLN A 592 2.17 -15.07 15.44
CA GLN A 592 2.13 -15.10 13.97
C GLN A 592 1.37 -13.90 13.36
N VAL A 593 0.44 -13.29 14.06
CA VAL A 593 -0.31 -12.14 13.56
C VAL A 593 0.15 -10.85 14.23
N SER A 594 -0.04 -10.72 15.54
CA SER A 594 0.17 -9.45 16.23
C SER A 594 1.66 -9.11 16.37
N ALA A 595 2.49 -10.07 16.78
CA ALA A 595 3.92 -9.82 16.97
C ALA A 595 4.65 -9.65 15.62
N ASN A 596 4.28 -10.39 14.57
CA ASN A 596 4.83 -10.19 13.22
C ASN A 596 4.48 -8.81 12.67
N HIS A 597 3.23 -8.37 12.82
CA HIS A 597 2.80 -7.02 12.42
C HIS A 597 3.60 -5.94 13.14
N ALA A 598 3.72 -6.06 14.48
CA ALA A 598 4.49 -5.10 15.27
C ALA A 598 5.98 -5.12 14.93
N ALA A 599 6.57 -6.29 14.70
CA ALA A 599 7.96 -6.46 14.30
C ALA A 599 8.28 -5.75 12.99
N LEU A 600 7.41 -5.93 11.99
CA LEU A 600 7.52 -5.27 10.68
C LEU A 600 7.50 -3.74 10.82
N LEU A 601 6.51 -3.21 11.53
CA LEU A 601 6.37 -1.77 11.72
C LEU A 601 7.54 -1.17 12.52
N LEU A 602 8.00 -1.84 13.59
CA LEU A 602 9.16 -1.40 14.34
C LEU A 602 10.44 -1.38 13.48
N ALA A 603 10.63 -2.39 12.63
CA ALA A 603 11.77 -2.43 11.71
C ALA A 603 11.72 -1.28 10.70
N GLN A 604 10.55 -0.99 10.14
CA GLN A 604 10.34 0.12 9.22
C GLN A 604 10.60 1.48 9.90
N ALA A 605 10.05 1.69 11.09
CA ALA A 605 10.25 2.91 11.87
C ALA A 605 11.73 3.12 12.19
N ALA A 606 12.39 2.10 12.69
CA ALA A 606 13.82 2.15 13.03
C ALA A 606 14.71 2.39 11.78
N GLY A 607 14.33 1.83 10.64
CA GLY A 607 15.00 2.05 9.35
C GLY A 607 14.90 3.48 8.81
N ARG A 608 14.09 4.37 9.42
CA ARG A 608 14.00 5.79 9.05
C ARG A 608 15.18 6.61 9.54
N LEU A 609 15.84 6.16 10.61
CA LEU A 609 16.91 6.91 11.27
C LEU A 609 18.18 7.02 10.43
N ILE A 610 18.63 5.93 9.79
CA ILE A 610 19.90 5.86 9.06
C ILE A 610 19.63 5.67 7.58
N ARG A 611 19.97 6.68 6.77
CA ARG A 611 19.81 6.74 5.32
C ARG A 611 21.11 6.94 4.56
N SER A 612 22.14 7.49 5.28
CA SER A 612 23.47 7.72 4.74
C SER A 612 24.56 7.23 5.70
N SER A 613 25.79 7.16 5.22
CA SER A 613 26.93 6.76 6.05
C SER A 613 27.29 7.78 7.14
N SER A 614 26.84 9.04 6.96
CA SER A 614 27.07 10.12 7.92
C SER A 614 25.97 10.21 8.99
N ASP A 615 24.80 9.63 8.78
CA ASP A 615 23.68 9.77 9.71
C ASP A 615 24.00 9.13 11.06
N ARG A 616 23.55 9.77 12.11
CA ARG A 616 23.65 9.32 13.52
C ARG A 616 22.36 9.69 14.23
N GLY A 617 21.93 8.86 15.19
CA GLY A 617 20.75 9.21 15.96
C GLY A 617 20.27 8.15 16.93
N VAL A 618 19.06 8.37 17.43
CA VAL A 618 18.41 7.53 18.44
C VAL A 618 17.03 7.09 17.95
N VAL A 619 16.72 5.81 18.10
CA VAL A 619 15.37 5.27 18.08
C VAL A 619 14.93 5.07 19.53
N ALA A 620 13.97 5.83 19.99
CA ALA A 620 13.44 5.76 21.36
C ALA A 620 12.07 5.06 21.35
N VAL A 621 11.94 3.96 22.06
CA VAL A 621 10.66 3.24 22.23
C VAL A 621 10.15 3.47 23.64
N LEU A 622 9.01 4.17 23.77
CA LEU A 622 8.41 4.55 25.06
C LEU A 622 7.50 3.45 25.65
N ASP A 623 7.82 2.21 25.35
CA ASP A 623 7.07 1.03 25.77
C ASP A 623 7.98 0.04 26.51
N SER A 624 7.84 -0.01 27.83
CA SER A 624 8.65 -0.90 28.68
C SER A 624 8.49 -2.39 28.36
N ARG A 625 7.40 -2.79 27.69
CA ARG A 625 7.15 -4.19 27.28
C ARG A 625 8.20 -4.69 26.28
N LEU A 626 8.82 -3.79 25.50
CA LEU A 626 9.90 -4.19 24.58
C LEU A 626 11.09 -4.82 25.34
N ARG A 627 11.34 -4.42 26.58
CA ARG A 627 12.37 -5.00 27.47
C ARG A 627 11.84 -6.10 28.37
N THR A 628 10.61 -5.97 28.87
CA THR A 628 10.08 -6.79 29.98
C THR A 628 9.25 -7.99 29.51
N ALA A 629 8.68 -7.95 28.31
CA ALA A 629 7.84 -9.04 27.78
C ALA A 629 8.67 -10.13 27.08
N ARG A 630 8.15 -11.36 27.08
CA ARG A 630 8.81 -12.52 26.44
C ARG A 630 8.99 -12.33 24.93
N TYR A 631 8.10 -11.63 24.26
CA TYR A 631 8.18 -11.34 22.83
C TYR A 631 9.14 -10.18 22.49
N GLY A 632 9.61 -9.42 23.50
CA GLY A 632 10.46 -8.25 23.25
C GLY A 632 11.75 -8.57 22.50
N SER A 633 12.40 -9.68 22.83
CA SER A 633 13.61 -10.13 22.13
C SER A 633 13.35 -10.46 20.65
N TYR A 634 12.17 -11.00 20.33
CA TYR A 634 11.75 -11.26 18.95
C TYR A 634 11.58 -9.95 18.17
N LEU A 635 10.89 -8.96 18.75
CA LEU A 635 10.70 -7.65 18.14
C LEU A 635 12.02 -6.92 17.91
N ILE A 636 12.91 -6.93 18.91
CA ILE A 636 14.25 -6.31 18.81
C ILE A 636 15.10 -6.96 17.73
N LYS A 637 15.06 -8.28 17.57
CA LYS A 637 15.80 -9.00 16.52
C LYS A 637 15.30 -8.69 15.11
N SER A 638 14.10 -8.16 14.96
CA SER A 638 13.53 -7.74 13.69
C SER A 638 13.96 -6.33 13.27
N MET A 639 14.49 -5.53 14.20
CA MET A 639 14.98 -4.16 13.96
C MET A 639 16.45 -4.19 13.51
N PRO A 640 16.96 -3.11 12.89
CA PRO A 640 18.40 -2.95 12.64
C PRO A 640 19.21 -3.11 13.92
N ASP A 641 20.43 -3.65 13.80
CA ASP A 641 21.28 -3.97 14.96
C ASP A 641 21.95 -2.72 15.57
N PHE A 642 21.11 -1.83 16.11
CA PHE A 642 21.55 -0.65 16.86
C PHE A 642 22.18 -1.03 18.19
N TRP A 643 23.09 -0.18 18.69
CA TRP A 643 23.55 -0.27 20.05
C TRP A 643 22.39 -0.01 21.04
N ARG A 644 22.23 -0.88 22.07
CA ARG A 644 21.00 -0.93 22.90
C ARG A 644 21.26 -0.42 24.29
N THR A 645 20.35 0.44 24.79
CA THR A 645 20.41 0.94 26.16
C THR A 645 19.01 1.19 26.76
N THR A 646 18.95 1.21 28.09
CA THR A 646 17.81 1.67 28.88
C THR A 646 18.17 2.89 29.74
N ASP A 647 19.36 3.43 29.59
CA ASP A 647 19.88 4.57 30.36
C ASP A 647 19.53 5.88 29.61
N SER A 648 18.56 6.62 30.17
CA SER A 648 18.10 7.90 29.63
C SER A 648 19.20 8.97 29.63
N LYS A 649 20.03 9.02 30.68
CA LYS A 649 21.10 10.04 30.78
C LYS A 649 22.13 9.90 29.67
N LEU A 650 22.47 8.68 29.32
CA LEU A 650 23.39 8.40 28.23
C LEU A 650 22.79 8.80 26.88
N VAL A 651 21.49 8.57 26.70
CA VAL A 651 20.77 8.95 25.48
C VAL A 651 20.67 10.48 25.34
N HIS A 652 20.34 11.19 26.42
CA HIS A 652 20.33 12.66 26.40
C HIS A 652 21.70 13.23 26.03
N ALA A 653 22.77 12.78 26.68
CA ALA A 653 24.13 13.20 26.34
C ALA A 653 24.54 12.88 24.89
N ALA A 654 24.03 11.79 24.31
CA ALA A 654 24.26 11.46 22.91
C ALA A 654 23.49 12.41 21.95
N LEU A 655 22.22 12.70 22.25
CA LEU A 655 21.39 13.63 21.46
C LEU A 655 21.93 15.05 21.52
N GLU A 656 22.33 15.54 22.70
CA GLU A 656 22.96 16.86 22.86
C GLU A 656 24.21 17.04 21.99
N ARG A 657 25.03 15.98 21.84
CA ARG A 657 26.21 16.01 20.94
C ARG A 657 25.84 16.03 19.47
N LEU A 658 24.67 15.52 19.08
CA LEU A 658 24.19 15.53 17.71
C LEU A 658 23.48 16.84 17.36
N ALA A 659 23.05 17.60 18.36
CA ALA A 659 22.36 18.88 18.21
C ALA A 659 23.33 20.07 18.01
N VAL A 660 24.62 19.87 18.22
CA VAL A 660 25.72 20.85 18.02
C VAL A 660 26.27 20.69 16.60
#